data_0a928eb35b6bb283963b7f37ee7c5e87
#
_entry.id   0a928eb35b6bb283963b7f37ee7c5e87
#
_cell.length_a   1.000
_cell.length_b   1.000
_cell.length_c   1.000
_cell.angle_alpha   90.00
_cell.angle_beta   90.00
_cell.angle_gamma   90.00
#
_symmetry.space_group_name_H-M   'P 1'
#
loop_
_entity.id
_entity.type
_entity.pdbx_description
1 polymer ?
#
loop_
_entity_poly.entity_id
_entity_poly.type
_entity_poly.pdbx_seq_one_letter_code
_entity_poly.pdbx_strand_id
1 'polypeptide(L)'
;MIQKYLYGVPFDTESVVALIPASQGEPPVGTVKTSESGFCFACPLAEGDRVYGLGEANRGINKRGFVYVSDNVDDGLHTENKQRMYAAHNFIVISGQQNLGLFFDYPARIRFDIGFTRRDWLKVTCERADLALYVITGDSACDVVKQFRAIIGRSYIPPKFAFGFGQSRYGYKTQADFEEVVAKHRQAHIPLDMVYMDIDYMDHYKDFTVNPENFPDFSSFVSKMKEQGVRLVPIIDAGVKEEAGYSVCDEGKEKGYFCKRADGTDFEGTVWPGWSHFPDVLNPEARAWFGSQYKALTDCGIEGFWNDMNEPAIFYSREGLAERLDHPPVPHEDGTIDYFGQAIGWLNLSNAPEDYARFYHKVDGKMVRHDQVHNLYGYNMTRAASEGLASIAPGKRFLLFSRSSCIGMHRYGGVWTGDNHSWWSHLLLNLKMLPSLNMCGFLYVGADLGGFNADTSRDLLLRWLALGVFTPLMRNHSGSDTRRQEFYQFEGPEDFRSVIETRYRLIPYLYSEYMKAALNGDMLFKPLAFVYPEDEIALQTEDQLMLGNEVMIAPVYTQNATGRMVYLPEEMLFVKFGPEGRITQEVLPAGTHFVKVALNEVPLFIRKGACIPVADPAQTVADIDPATIRMIGWPGASYDRYDDDGVTFPAE
;
A
#
# COMPACT_ATOMS: atom_id res chain seq x y z
N MET A 1 23.82 10.81 -10.62
CA MET A 1 24.55 9.75 -11.37
C MET A 1 24.13 8.40 -10.84
N ILE A 2 23.91 7.40 -11.73
CA ILE A 2 23.48 6.04 -11.35
C ILE A 2 24.53 5.04 -11.78
N GLN A 3 24.94 4.17 -10.86
CA GLN A 3 25.90 3.09 -11.10
C GLN A 3 25.28 1.76 -10.67
N LYS A 4 25.47 0.68 -11.45
CA LYS A 4 24.94 -0.67 -11.20
C LYS A 4 26.10 -1.64 -10.98
N TYR A 5 26.07 -2.36 -9.86
CA TYR A 5 27.06 -3.39 -9.52
C TYR A 5 26.36 -4.75 -9.45
N LEU A 6 26.94 -5.76 -10.08
CA LEU A 6 26.40 -7.12 -10.12
C LEU A 6 27.24 -8.04 -9.22
N TYR A 7 26.57 -8.82 -8.41
CA TYR A 7 27.17 -9.84 -7.55
C TYR A 7 26.50 -11.17 -7.89
N GLY A 8 27.30 -12.23 -8.06
CA GLY A 8 26.81 -13.53 -8.48
C GLY A 8 26.05 -13.48 -9.82
N VAL A 9 24.90 -14.17 -9.86
CA VAL A 9 23.97 -14.18 -11.01
C VAL A 9 22.60 -13.68 -10.53
N PRO A 10 22.36 -12.35 -10.52
CA PRO A 10 21.11 -11.80 -10.04
C PRO A 10 19.90 -12.37 -10.78
N PHE A 11 18.83 -12.64 -10.04
CA PHE A 11 17.53 -12.92 -10.64
C PHE A 11 17.00 -11.66 -11.30
N ASP A 12 16.41 -11.78 -12.48
CA ASP A 12 15.75 -10.66 -13.15
C ASP A 12 14.39 -10.42 -12.50
N THR A 13 14.32 -9.42 -11.64
CA THR A 13 13.08 -9.05 -10.93
C THR A 13 12.15 -8.18 -11.77
N GLU A 14 12.64 -7.69 -12.92
CA GLU A 14 11.98 -6.67 -13.74
C GLU A 14 11.60 -5.39 -12.95
N SER A 15 12.25 -5.14 -11.80
CA SER A 15 12.04 -3.92 -11.00
C SER A 15 12.57 -2.68 -11.71
N VAL A 16 13.70 -2.80 -12.44
CA VAL A 16 14.33 -1.73 -13.21
C VAL A 16 14.05 -1.91 -14.69
N VAL A 17 13.44 -0.90 -15.31
CA VAL A 17 13.08 -0.92 -16.75
C VAL A 17 14.08 -0.18 -17.62
N ALA A 18 14.92 0.68 -17.04
CA ALA A 18 15.97 1.40 -17.79
C ALA A 18 17.20 0.52 -17.98
N LEU A 19 17.82 0.65 -19.14
CA LEU A 19 19.08 -0.05 -19.43
C LEU A 19 20.24 0.67 -18.73
N ILE A 20 20.70 0.14 -17.61
CA ILE A 20 21.86 0.63 -16.87
C ILE A 20 23.01 -0.38 -17.05
N PRO A 21 24.12 -0.02 -17.72
CA PRO A 21 25.26 -0.91 -17.87
C PRO A 21 25.92 -1.18 -16.51
N ALA A 22 26.43 -2.40 -16.33
CA ALA A 22 27.16 -2.75 -15.12
C ALA A 22 28.47 -1.95 -15.02
N SER A 23 28.68 -1.36 -13.85
CA SER A 23 29.92 -0.65 -13.50
C SER A 23 31.04 -1.65 -13.17
N GLN A 24 32.27 -1.24 -13.39
CA GLN A 24 33.46 -2.03 -13.04
C GLN A 24 33.99 -1.60 -11.66
N GLY A 25 34.60 -2.54 -10.94
CA GLY A 25 35.25 -2.28 -9.65
C GLY A 25 34.27 -2.28 -8.46
N GLU A 26 34.69 -1.69 -7.36
CA GLU A 26 33.93 -1.59 -6.13
C GLU A 26 32.99 -0.39 -6.17
N PRO A 27 31.84 -0.43 -5.42
CA PRO A 27 30.98 0.74 -5.29
C PRO A 27 31.72 1.91 -4.65
N PRO A 28 31.38 3.17 -5.03
CA PRO A 28 32.09 4.36 -4.53
C PRO A 28 31.86 4.60 -3.03
N VAL A 29 30.89 3.91 -2.43
CA VAL A 29 30.53 4.00 -1.02
C VAL A 29 30.33 2.62 -0.43
N GLY A 30 30.72 2.47 0.84
CA GLY A 30 30.61 1.21 1.56
C GLY A 30 31.61 0.15 1.07
N THR A 31 31.47 -1.02 1.64
CA THR A 31 32.27 -2.20 1.29
C THR A 31 31.36 -3.39 1.10
N VAL A 32 31.66 -4.24 0.13
CA VAL A 32 30.91 -5.47 -0.14
C VAL A 32 31.76 -6.67 0.20
N LYS A 33 31.15 -7.66 0.84
CA LYS A 33 31.71 -8.99 1.06
C LYS A 33 30.71 -10.02 0.55
N THR A 34 31.18 -10.92 -0.30
CA THR A 34 30.41 -12.06 -0.80
C THR A 34 31.09 -13.35 -0.37
N SER A 35 30.29 -14.36 -0.03
CA SER A 35 30.74 -15.71 0.32
C SER A 35 29.68 -16.73 -0.10
N GLU A 36 29.98 -18.01 0.03
CA GLU A 36 29.00 -19.08 -0.15
C GLU A 36 27.79 -18.93 0.80
N SER A 37 27.99 -18.25 1.93
CA SER A 37 26.95 -18.01 2.95
C SER A 37 26.20 -16.69 2.80
N GLY A 38 26.39 -15.95 1.68
CA GLY A 38 25.59 -14.78 1.37
C GLY A 38 26.36 -13.51 1.01
N PHE A 39 25.62 -12.41 1.03
CA PHE A 39 26.08 -11.05 0.71
C PHE A 39 26.02 -10.16 1.96
N CYS A 40 27.01 -9.29 2.09
CA CYS A 40 27.06 -8.26 3.11
C CYS A 40 27.59 -6.95 2.52
N PHE A 41 26.77 -5.90 2.57
CA PHE A 41 27.18 -4.53 2.33
C PHE A 41 27.29 -3.80 3.65
N ALA A 42 28.32 -2.98 3.84
CA ALA A 42 28.51 -2.15 5.03
C ALA A 42 28.98 -0.75 4.65
N CYS A 43 28.33 0.26 5.17
CA CYS A 43 28.60 1.67 4.89
C CYS A 43 28.62 2.46 6.21
N PRO A 44 29.64 3.31 6.47
CA PRO A 44 29.63 4.21 7.63
C PRO A 44 28.49 5.24 7.50
N LEU A 45 27.92 5.61 8.64
CA LEU A 45 26.94 6.69 8.79
C LEU A 45 27.54 7.80 9.64
N ALA A 46 27.63 9.01 9.12
CA ALA A 46 28.01 10.19 9.90
C ALA A 46 26.95 10.51 10.97
N GLU A 47 27.29 11.30 11.97
CA GLU A 47 26.40 11.64 13.07
C GLU A 47 25.10 12.32 12.59
N GLY A 48 25.21 13.22 11.63
CA GLY A 48 24.09 13.97 11.05
C GLY A 48 23.32 13.24 9.96
N ASP A 49 23.78 12.06 9.50
CA ASP A 49 23.10 11.33 8.43
C ASP A 49 21.75 10.80 8.90
N ARG A 50 20.75 10.94 8.04
CA ARG A 50 19.42 10.36 8.15
C ARG A 50 19.22 9.35 7.05
N VAL A 51 18.45 8.31 7.33
CA VAL A 51 18.16 7.24 6.36
C VAL A 51 16.67 7.15 6.16
N TYR A 52 16.22 7.32 4.94
CA TYR A 52 14.82 7.30 4.53
C TYR A 52 14.56 6.12 3.59
N GLY A 53 13.28 5.80 3.33
CA GLY A 53 12.91 4.77 2.35
C GLY A 53 12.33 3.52 2.99
N LEU A 54 12.62 2.36 2.39
CA LEU A 54 12.06 1.03 2.70
C LEU A 54 10.53 0.93 2.52
N GLY A 55 9.90 1.90 1.84
CA GLY A 55 8.48 1.87 1.49
C GLY A 55 7.57 1.58 2.67
N GLU A 56 6.89 0.45 2.67
CA GLU A 56 6.09 -0.03 3.78
C GLU A 56 7.01 -0.60 4.86
N ALA A 57 7.34 0.24 5.81
CA ALA A 57 8.21 -0.10 6.92
C ALA A 57 7.76 0.59 8.20
N ASN A 58 7.89 -0.10 9.31
CA ASN A 58 7.50 0.36 10.62
C ASN A 58 8.33 1.59 11.09
N ARG A 59 7.96 2.16 12.24
CA ARG A 59 8.62 3.27 12.96
C ARG A 59 8.56 4.61 12.23
N GLY A 60 9.64 5.41 12.34
CA GLY A 60 9.72 6.78 11.85
C GLY A 60 9.94 6.91 10.35
N ILE A 61 9.89 8.13 9.87
CA ILE A 61 10.30 8.49 8.49
C ILE A 61 11.82 8.30 8.36
N ASN A 62 12.60 8.74 9.35
CA ASN A 62 14.00 8.38 9.48
C ASN A 62 14.13 6.96 10.04
N LYS A 63 14.71 6.08 9.26
CA LYS A 63 14.85 4.64 9.55
C LYS A 63 16.04 4.29 10.45
N ARG A 64 16.88 5.26 10.81
CA ARG A 64 18.08 5.03 11.63
C ARG A 64 17.72 4.61 13.06
N GLY A 65 18.45 3.64 13.60
CA GLY A 65 18.28 3.11 14.96
C GLY A 65 17.43 1.87 15.07
N PHE A 66 17.20 1.16 13.94
CA PHE A 66 16.41 -0.07 13.95
C PHE A 66 16.88 -1.08 12.90
N VAL A 67 16.35 -2.31 13.00
CA VAL A 67 16.53 -3.39 12.04
C VAL A 67 15.24 -3.62 11.27
N TYR A 68 15.33 -3.60 9.96
CA TYR A 68 14.22 -3.91 9.05
C TYR A 68 14.53 -5.18 8.27
N VAL A 69 13.51 -5.98 8.03
CA VAL A 69 13.61 -7.20 7.23
C VAL A 69 12.60 -7.10 6.10
N SER A 70 13.08 -6.98 4.88
CA SER A 70 12.26 -7.04 3.68
C SER A 70 11.98 -8.50 3.36
N ASP A 71 10.78 -8.95 3.71
CA ASP A 71 10.31 -10.33 3.59
C ASP A 71 8.79 -10.30 3.83
N ASN A 72 8.01 -10.36 2.76
CA ASN A 72 6.57 -10.16 2.80
C ASN A 72 5.90 -11.15 3.75
N VAL A 73 5.00 -10.68 4.60
CA VAL A 73 4.33 -11.56 5.57
C VAL A 73 2.94 -11.06 5.91
N ASP A 74 1.99 -11.96 5.95
CA ASP A 74 0.64 -11.71 6.48
C ASP A 74 0.68 -11.65 8.01
N ASP A 75 0.82 -10.43 8.54
CA ASP A 75 0.83 -10.16 9.98
C ASP A 75 0.47 -8.71 10.25
N GLY A 76 -0.77 -8.45 10.65
CA GLY A 76 -1.34 -7.12 10.90
C GLY A 76 -0.94 -6.46 12.22
N LEU A 77 -0.17 -7.14 13.07
CA LEU A 77 0.22 -6.57 14.37
C LEU A 77 1.43 -5.65 14.25
N HIS A 78 1.22 -4.40 13.81
CA HIS A 78 2.27 -3.41 13.55
C HIS A 78 2.77 -2.74 14.86
N THR A 79 3.33 -3.55 15.77
CA THR A 79 3.96 -3.08 17.01
C THR A 79 5.35 -2.49 16.75
N GLU A 80 5.87 -1.69 17.68
CA GLU A 80 7.16 -0.99 17.52
C GLU A 80 8.37 -1.88 17.24
N ASN A 81 8.34 -3.14 17.68
CA ASN A 81 9.41 -4.11 17.45
C ASN A 81 9.28 -4.90 16.15
N LYS A 82 8.21 -4.68 15.38
CA LYS A 82 7.99 -5.40 14.13
C LYS A 82 9.00 -5.00 13.06
N GLN A 83 9.65 -6.01 12.48
CA GLN A 83 10.70 -5.84 11.47
C GLN A 83 10.22 -6.14 10.05
N ARG A 84 9.18 -6.97 9.89
CA ARG A 84 8.59 -7.42 8.62
C ARG A 84 7.20 -6.82 8.46
N MET A 85 6.82 -6.52 7.24
CA MET A 85 5.51 -5.98 6.89
C MET A 85 4.91 -6.79 5.73
N TYR A 86 3.73 -6.40 5.24
CA TYR A 86 3.10 -7.05 4.09
C TYR A 86 3.89 -6.91 2.78
N ALA A 87 4.79 -5.92 2.72
CA ALA A 87 5.53 -5.58 1.51
C ALA A 87 7.02 -5.34 1.75
N ALA A 88 7.82 -5.48 0.70
CA ALA A 88 9.28 -5.39 0.74
C ALA A 88 9.82 -4.40 -0.31
N HIS A 89 10.40 -3.28 0.14
CA HIS A 89 10.89 -2.22 -0.75
C HIS A 89 12.35 -1.88 -0.42
N ASN A 90 13.29 -2.45 -1.16
CA ASN A 90 14.73 -2.46 -0.86
C ASN A 90 15.46 -1.18 -1.27
N PHE A 91 14.80 -0.02 -1.26
CA PHE A 91 15.40 1.28 -1.59
C PHE A 91 15.50 2.17 -0.37
N ILE A 92 16.70 2.74 -0.15
CA ILE A 92 16.98 3.72 0.90
C ILE A 92 17.66 4.96 0.34
N VAL A 93 17.45 6.08 1.01
CA VAL A 93 18.13 7.35 0.77
C VAL A 93 18.87 7.75 2.03
N ILE A 94 20.19 7.89 1.95
CA ILE A 94 21.00 8.50 3.00
C ILE A 94 21.14 9.97 2.66
N SER A 95 20.73 10.84 3.58
CA SER A 95 20.83 12.30 3.42
C SER A 95 21.55 12.93 4.60
N GLY A 96 22.56 13.72 4.32
CA GLY A 96 23.44 14.36 5.30
C GLY A 96 24.57 15.09 4.60
N GLN A 97 25.81 14.64 4.81
CA GLN A 97 26.96 15.20 4.09
C GLN A 97 26.91 14.97 2.58
N GLN A 98 26.25 13.87 2.17
CA GLN A 98 25.99 13.51 0.78
C GLN A 98 24.54 13.03 0.67
N ASN A 99 23.96 13.14 -0.53
CA ASN A 99 22.70 12.55 -0.85
C ASN A 99 22.93 11.30 -1.71
N LEU A 100 22.62 10.14 -1.13
CA LEU A 100 22.94 8.83 -1.68
C LEU A 100 21.73 7.92 -1.67
N GLY A 101 21.36 7.36 -2.81
CA GLY A 101 20.37 6.28 -2.95
C GLY A 101 21.04 4.92 -3.07
N LEU A 102 20.53 3.93 -2.36
CA LEU A 102 20.96 2.55 -2.48
C LEU A 102 19.71 1.68 -2.74
N PHE A 103 19.69 1.00 -3.88
CA PHE A 103 18.68 0.01 -4.20
C PHE A 103 19.32 -1.36 -4.31
N PHE A 104 18.88 -2.29 -3.47
CA PHE A 104 19.31 -3.68 -3.45
C PHE A 104 18.25 -4.50 -4.19
N ASP A 105 18.45 -4.73 -5.47
CA ASP A 105 17.53 -5.51 -6.30
C ASP A 105 17.72 -7.00 -6.02
N TYR A 106 16.95 -7.48 -5.06
CA TYR A 106 16.98 -8.83 -4.51
C TYR A 106 15.56 -9.33 -4.23
N PRO A 107 15.17 -10.50 -4.75
CA PRO A 107 13.77 -10.95 -4.77
C PRO A 107 13.31 -11.68 -3.50
N ALA A 108 14.19 -11.87 -2.53
CA ALA A 108 13.91 -12.65 -1.32
C ALA A 108 14.28 -11.86 -0.06
N ARG A 109 14.36 -12.55 1.06
CA ARG A 109 14.63 -11.97 2.37
C ARG A 109 15.96 -11.24 2.45
N ILE A 110 15.93 -9.94 2.79
CA ILE A 110 17.09 -9.08 2.99
C ILE A 110 16.93 -8.28 4.29
N ARG A 111 18.00 -8.13 5.05
CA ARG A 111 18.03 -7.48 6.36
C ARG A 111 18.84 -6.19 6.31
N PHE A 112 18.23 -5.11 6.78
CA PHE A 112 18.81 -3.77 6.92
C PHE A 112 19.01 -3.44 8.40
N ASP A 113 20.24 -3.41 8.87
CA ASP A 113 20.64 -2.92 10.19
C ASP A 113 21.11 -1.47 10.04
N ILE A 114 20.24 -0.53 10.36
CA ILE A 114 20.48 0.90 10.12
C ILE A 114 20.83 1.58 11.43
N GLY A 115 22.09 1.47 11.84
CA GLY A 115 22.58 2.11 13.06
C GLY A 115 22.02 1.50 14.35
N PHE A 116 21.48 0.28 14.33
CA PHE A 116 20.95 -0.42 15.50
C PHE A 116 22.05 -1.16 16.27
N THR A 117 22.75 -2.08 15.61
CA THR A 117 23.87 -2.81 16.23
C THR A 117 25.09 -1.90 16.44
N ARG A 118 25.36 -1.04 15.48
CA ARG A 118 26.39 0.00 15.55
C ARG A 118 25.81 1.30 15.03
N ARG A 119 25.75 2.31 15.91
CA ARG A 119 25.13 3.61 15.62
C ARG A 119 25.69 4.33 14.38
N ASP A 120 26.95 4.09 14.09
CA ASP A 120 27.74 4.70 13.02
C ASP A 120 27.84 3.87 11.73
N TRP A 121 26.99 2.80 11.62
CA TRP A 121 27.04 1.90 10.47
C TRP A 121 25.66 1.51 9.95
N LEU A 122 25.55 1.47 8.63
CA LEU A 122 24.53 0.73 7.90
C LEU A 122 25.13 -0.63 7.52
N LYS A 123 24.39 -1.71 7.77
CA LYS A 123 24.75 -3.05 7.31
C LYS A 123 23.55 -3.71 6.63
N VAL A 124 23.74 -4.19 5.39
CA VAL A 124 22.70 -4.91 4.63
C VAL A 124 23.18 -6.32 4.36
N THR A 125 22.36 -7.32 4.66
CA THR A 125 22.72 -8.74 4.50
C THR A 125 21.60 -9.54 3.88
N CYS A 126 21.94 -10.50 3.02
CA CYS A 126 21.03 -11.54 2.53
C CYS A 126 21.77 -12.87 2.38
N GLU A 127 21.02 -13.98 2.30
CA GLU A 127 21.55 -15.35 2.36
C GLU A 127 22.28 -15.77 1.07
N ARG A 128 22.06 -15.08 -0.04
CA ARG A 128 22.67 -15.37 -1.33
C ARG A 128 23.37 -14.14 -1.86
N ALA A 129 24.45 -14.35 -2.58
CA ALA A 129 25.23 -13.26 -3.17
C ALA A 129 24.71 -12.79 -4.55
N ASP A 130 23.58 -13.34 -5.02
CA ASP A 130 23.04 -13.07 -6.35
C ASP A 130 22.13 -11.85 -6.33
N LEU A 131 22.67 -10.64 -6.42
CA LEU A 131 21.90 -9.40 -6.43
C LEU A 131 22.52 -8.30 -7.31
N ALA A 132 21.71 -7.33 -7.71
CA ALA A 132 22.20 -6.08 -8.29
C ALA A 132 22.08 -4.94 -7.26
N LEU A 133 23.17 -4.20 -7.05
CA LEU A 133 23.20 -2.99 -6.24
C LEU A 133 23.25 -1.77 -7.16
N TYR A 134 22.28 -0.87 -6.99
CA TYR A 134 22.28 0.43 -7.65
C TYR A 134 22.67 1.50 -6.64
N VAL A 135 23.70 2.28 -7.00
CA VAL A 135 24.19 3.43 -6.23
C VAL A 135 23.84 4.69 -6.99
N ILE A 136 23.11 5.59 -6.36
CA ILE A 136 22.59 6.82 -6.95
C ILE A 136 23.13 8.00 -6.16
N THR A 137 23.82 8.92 -6.82
CA THR A 137 24.27 10.18 -6.22
C THR A 137 23.49 11.35 -6.80
N GLY A 138 23.05 12.28 -5.96
CA GLY A 138 22.27 13.45 -6.37
C GLY A 138 22.59 14.69 -5.55
N ASP A 139 22.14 15.85 -6.07
CA ASP A 139 22.34 17.14 -5.42
C ASP A 139 21.46 17.32 -4.17
N SER A 140 20.34 16.58 -4.12
CA SER A 140 19.42 16.56 -2.99
C SER A 140 18.77 15.18 -2.84
N ALA A 141 18.13 14.94 -1.69
CA ALA A 141 17.36 13.71 -1.48
C ALA A 141 16.20 13.59 -2.49
N CYS A 142 15.54 14.67 -2.87
CA CYS A 142 14.53 14.69 -3.93
C CYS A 142 15.12 14.29 -5.28
N ASP A 143 16.31 14.78 -5.64
CA ASP A 143 16.99 14.43 -6.89
C ASP A 143 17.37 12.95 -6.93
N VAL A 144 17.86 12.40 -5.82
CA VAL A 144 18.13 10.95 -5.68
C VAL A 144 16.87 10.12 -5.95
N VAL A 145 15.73 10.49 -5.33
CA VAL A 145 14.45 9.80 -5.54
C VAL A 145 14.00 9.94 -7.00
N LYS A 146 14.10 11.13 -7.58
CA LYS A 146 13.71 11.35 -8.99
C LYS A 146 14.55 10.52 -9.97
N GLN A 147 15.86 10.43 -9.74
CA GLN A 147 16.74 9.56 -10.54
C GLN A 147 16.34 8.08 -10.37
N PHE A 148 16.04 7.63 -9.14
CA PHE A 148 15.57 6.27 -8.89
C PHE A 148 14.25 6.00 -9.60
N ARG A 149 13.27 6.92 -9.46
CA ARG A 149 11.96 6.81 -10.12
C ARG A 149 12.09 6.72 -11.65
N ALA A 150 13.06 7.40 -12.25
CA ALA A 150 13.30 7.34 -13.69
C ALA A 150 13.74 5.94 -14.17
N ILE A 151 14.40 5.15 -13.33
CA ILE A 151 14.86 3.81 -13.73
C ILE A 151 13.87 2.69 -13.43
N ILE A 152 12.96 2.87 -12.48
CA ILE A 152 11.95 1.86 -12.13
C ILE A 152 10.63 2.03 -12.90
N GLY A 153 10.48 3.10 -13.66
CA GLY A 153 9.33 3.37 -14.51
C GLY A 153 8.22 4.19 -13.85
N ARG A 154 7.21 4.51 -14.64
CA ARG A 154 6.09 5.38 -14.25
C ARG A 154 5.19 4.70 -13.22
N SER A 155 4.68 5.48 -12.27
CA SER A 155 3.67 5.00 -11.32
C SER A 155 2.33 4.71 -11.98
N TYR A 156 1.59 3.77 -11.39
CA TYR A 156 0.22 3.45 -11.74
C TYR A 156 -0.68 4.70 -11.75
N ILE A 157 -1.60 4.77 -12.72
CA ILE A 157 -2.58 5.85 -12.87
C ILE A 157 -3.97 5.26 -12.71
N PRO A 158 -4.65 5.50 -11.58
CA PRO A 158 -6.01 5.03 -11.34
C PRO A 158 -7.05 5.84 -12.12
N PRO A 159 -8.28 5.33 -12.29
CA PRO A 159 -9.39 6.15 -12.74
C PRO A 159 -9.73 7.24 -11.71
N LYS A 160 -10.29 8.37 -12.18
CA LYS A 160 -10.54 9.55 -11.32
C LYS A 160 -11.53 9.27 -10.17
N PHE A 161 -12.52 8.38 -10.37
CA PHE A 161 -13.46 7.99 -9.31
C PHE A 161 -12.76 7.36 -8.10
N ALA A 162 -11.60 6.72 -8.30
CA ALA A 162 -10.81 6.11 -7.24
C ALA A 162 -10.27 7.11 -6.20
N PHE A 163 -10.36 8.41 -6.49
CA PHE A 163 -10.07 9.49 -5.54
C PHE A 163 -11.27 9.85 -4.67
N GLY A 164 -12.44 9.26 -4.87
CA GLY A 164 -13.59 9.40 -3.99
C GLY A 164 -13.44 8.63 -2.68
N PHE A 165 -14.45 8.73 -1.82
CA PHE A 165 -14.53 7.95 -0.59
C PHE A 165 -15.11 6.56 -0.87
N GLY A 166 -14.56 5.55 -0.20
CA GLY A 166 -15.02 4.18 -0.24
C GLY A 166 -15.35 3.62 1.13
N GLN A 167 -16.46 2.90 1.22
CA GLN A 167 -16.87 2.15 2.40
C GLN A 167 -16.64 0.67 2.19
N SER A 168 -16.09 0.00 3.19
CA SER A 168 -15.75 -1.42 3.18
C SER A 168 -15.96 -2.04 4.55
N ARG A 169 -16.25 -3.34 4.55
CA ARG A 169 -16.21 -4.19 5.73
C ARG A 169 -16.06 -5.65 5.30
N TYR A 170 -15.22 -6.41 5.96
CA TYR A 170 -15.30 -7.85 5.94
C TYR A 170 -16.60 -8.27 6.67
N GLY A 171 -17.58 -8.74 5.90
CA GLY A 171 -18.89 -9.15 6.41
C GLY A 171 -20.09 -8.49 5.73
N TYR A 172 -19.95 -7.75 4.62
CA TYR A 172 -21.07 -7.47 3.71
C TYR A 172 -21.31 -8.71 2.85
N LYS A 173 -22.37 -9.47 3.15
CA LYS A 173 -22.60 -10.79 2.61
C LYS A 173 -23.63 -10.86 1.49
N THR A 174 -24.60 -9.94 1.52
CA THR A 174 -25.76 -9.94 0.63
C THR A 174 -25.89 -8.63 -0.12
N GLN A 175 -26.59 -8.67 -1.24
CA GLN A 175 -26.96 -7.47 -2.00
C GLN A 175 -27.59 -6.40 -1.10
N ALA A 176 -28.42 -6.78 -0.13
CA ALA A 176 -29.09 -5.86 0.78
C ALA A 176 -28.11 -5.10 1.69
N ASP A 177 -26.98 -5.71 2.09
CA ASP A 177 -25.98 -5.03 2.91
C ASP A 177 -25.37 -3.84 2.15
N PHE A 178 -25.06 -4.03 0.86
CA PHE A 178 -24.53 -2.96 0.00
C PHE A 178 -25.57 -1.88 -0.29
N GLU A 179 -26.82 -2.27 -0.56
CA GLU A 179 -27.91 -1.32 -0.77
C GLU A 179 -28.16 -0.47 0.47
N GLU A 180 -28.08 -1.03 1.68
CA GLU A 180 -28.18 -0.29 2.94
C GLU A 180 -27.05 0.74 3.06
N VAL A 181 -25.82 0.36 2.85
CA VAL A 181 -24.66 1.27 2.91
C VAL A 181 -24.88 2.47 1.98
N VAL A 182 -25.21 2.21 0.71
CA VAL A 182 -25.43 3.29 -0.27
C VAL A 182 -26.62 4.18 0.12
N ALA A 183 -27.76 3.58 0.49
CA ALA A 183 -28.95 4.32 0.88
C ALA A 183 -28.71 5.23 2.08
N LYS A 184 -28.00 4.74 3.13
CA LYS A 184 -27.64 5.52 4.31
C LYS A 184 -26.74 6.70 3.99
N HIS A 185 -25.73 6.51 3.12
CA HIS A 185 -24.85 7.61 2.68
C HIS A 185 -25.63 8.67 1.91
N ARG A 186 -26.46 8.28 0.93
CA ARG A 186 -27.30 9.21 0.17
C ARG A 186 -28.29 9.95 1.06
N GLN A 187 -28.95 9.26 2.00
CA GLN A 187 -29.88 9.87 2.96
C GLN A 187 -29.20 10.92 3.87
N ALA A 188 -27.96 10.66 4.29
CA ALA A 188 -27.18 11.57 5.12
C ALA A 188 -26.45 12.65 4.31
N HIS A 189 -26.56 12.63 2.98
CA HIS A 189 -25.78 13.49 2.08
C HIS A 189 -24.26 13.35 2.28
N ILE A 190 -23.78 12.15 2.62
CA ILE A 190 -22.35 11.85 2.74
C ILE A 190 -21.88 11.29 1.39
N PRO A 191 -20.86 11.90 0.76
CA PRO A 191 -20.32 11.43 -0.50
C PRO A 191 -19.82 9.98 -0.45
N LEU A 192 -20.01 9.24 -1.56
CA LEU A 192 -19.58 7.85 -1.68
C LEU A 192 -19.41 7.49 -3.16
N ASP A 193 -18.23 7.03 -3.56
CA ASP A 193 -17.94 6.56 -4.92
C ASP A 193 -17.81 5.03 -5.00
N MET A 194 -17.42 4.36 -3.92
CA MET A 194 -17.11 2.94 -3.93
C MET A 194 -17.66 2.22 -2.70
N VAL A 195 -18.13 0.99 -2.91
CA VAL A 195 -18.34 0.01 -1.84
C VAL A 195 -17.53 -1.23 -2.20
N TYR A 196 -16.69 -1.65 -1.26
CA TYR A 196 -15.80 -2.78 -1.48
C TYR A 196 -16.49 -4.08 -1.09
N MET A 197 -16.28 -5.11 -1.90
CA MET A 197 -16.77 -6.46 -1.68
C MET A 197 -15.61 -7.32 -1.17
N ASP A 198 -15.72 -7.76 0.08
CA ASP A 198 -14.79 -8.70 0.71
C ASP A 198 -15.19 -10.14 0.35
N ILE A 199 -14.44 -11.14 0.78
CA ILE A 199 -14.54 -12.55 0.35
C ILE A 199 -15.96 -13.16 0.42
N ASP A 200 -16.85 -12.60 1.25
CA ASP A 200 -18.22 -13.10 1.43
C ASP A 200 -19.13 -12.96 0.18
N TYR A 201 -18.73 -12.18 -0.84
CA TYR A 201 -19.51 -12.13 -2.09
C TYR A 201 -19.31 -13.38 -2.96
N MET A 202 -18.19 -14.07 -2.78
CA MET A 202 -17.81 -15.24 -3.57
C MET A 202 -18.68 -16.47 -3.24
N ASP A 203 -18.79 -17.39 -4.19
CA ASP A 203 -19.33 -18.71 -3.94
C ASP A 203 -18.29 -19.57 -3.20
N HIS A 204 -18.47 -19.75 -1.89
CA HIS A 204 -17.56 -20.52 -1.01
C HIS A 204 -16.09 -20.04 -1.10
N TYR A 205 -15.89 -18.73 -1.18
CA TYR A 205 -14.58 -18.06 -1.26
C TYR A 205 -13.75 -18.44 -2.50
N LYS A 206 -14.42 -18.89 -3.58
CA LYS A 206 -13.79 -19.17 -4.88
C LYS A 206 -13.62 -17.88 -5.68
N ASP A 207 -12.40 -17.54 -6.03
CA ASP A 207 -12.09 -16.37 -6.85
C ASP A 207 -12.86 -16.36 -8.18
N PHE A 208 -13.19 -15.17 -8.67
CA PHE A 208 -13.91 -14.95 -9.93
C PHE A 208 -15.32 -15.56 -9.97
N THR A 209 -15.87 -15.95 -8.82
CA THR A 209 -17.27 -16.40 -8.68
C THR A 209 -18.08 -15.41 -7.86
N VAL A 210 -19.41 -15.52 -7.97
CA VAL A 210 -20.36 -14.75 -7.18
C VAL A 210 -21.35 -15.72 -6.56
N ASN A 211 -21.69 -15.55 -5.29
CA ASN A 211 -22.68 -16.38 -4.60
C ASN A 211 -24.08 -16.11 -5.19
N PRO A 212 -24.70 -17.09 -5.88
CA PRO A 212 -25.97 -16.87 -6.58
C PRO A 212 -27.19 -16.72 -5.65
N GLU A 213 -27.08 -17.19 -4.40
CA GLU A 213 -28.17 -17.03 -3.42
C GLU A 213 -28.18 -15.59 -2.89
N ASN A 214 -27.00 -15.01 -2.65
CA ASN A 214 -26.86 -13.68 -2.08
C ASN A 214 -26.92 -12.57 -3.15
N PHE A 215 -26.58 -12.90 -4.40
CA PHE A 215 -26.55 -11.99 -5.56
C PHE A 215 -27.20 -12.66 -6.78
N PRO A 216 -28.52 -12.84 -6.81
CA PRO A 216 -29.22 -13.66 -7.84
C PRO A 216 -29.08 -13.09 -9.26
N ASP A 217 -28.91 -11.78 -9.42
CA ASP A 217 -28.62 -11.10 -10.68
C ASP A 217 -27.53 -10.05 -10.47
N PHE A 218 -26.29 -10.53 -10.41
CA PHE A 218 -25.15 -9.68 -10.10
C PHE A 218 -24.93 -8.57 -11.11
N SER A 219 -25.10 -8.83 -12.41
CA SER A 219 -24.92 -7.81 -13.44
C SER A 219 -25.92 -6.66 -13.32
N SER A 220 -27.20 -6.97 -13.06
CA SER A 220 -28.22 -5.96 -12.80
C SER A 220 -27.94 -5.19 -11.52
N PHE A 221 -27.43 -5.88 -10.49
CA PHE A 221 -27.04 -5.22 -9.23
C PHE A 221 -25.89 -4.24 -9.43
N VAL A 222 -24.81 -4.65 -10.12
CA VAL A 222 -23.69 -3.76 -10.47
C VAL A 222 -24.17 -2.53 -11.25
N SER A 223 -25.04 -2.74 -12.25
CA SER A 223 -25.60 -1.65 -13.04
C SER A 223 -26.40 -0.67 -12.19
N LYS A 224 -27.25 -1.17 -11.28
CA LYS A 224 -28.05 -0.37 -10.34
C LYS A 224 -27.17 0.46 -9.40
N MET A 225 -26.06 -0.10 -8.91
CA MET A 225 -25.10 0.66 -8.08
C MET A 225 -24.43 1.75 -8.89
N LYS A 226 -24.02 1.45 -10.11
CA LYS A 226 -23.39 2.40 -11.03
C LYS A 226 -24.33 3.56 -11.40
N GLU A 227 -25.62 3.32 -11.60
CA GLU A 227 -26.64 4.36 -11.80
C GLU A 227 -26.74 5.33 -10.62
N GLN A 228 -26.44 4.85 -9.40
CA GLN A 228 -26.37 5.67 -8.19
C GLN A 228 -24.99 6.34 -8.00
N GLY A 229 -24.10 6.22 -8.99
CA GLY A 229 -22.75 6.77 -8.95
C GLY A 229 -21.76 5.97 -8.09
N VAL A 230 -22.10 4.74 -7.71
CA VAL A 230 -21.27 3.89 -6.85
C VAL A 230 -20.70 2.71 -7.63
N ARG A 231 -19.38 2.47 -7.50
CA ARG A 231 -18.69 1.29 -8.06
C ARG A 231 -18.52 0.25 -6.97
N LEU A 232 -18.84 -1.00 -7.34
CA LEU A 232 -18.49 -2.15 -6.52
C LEU A 232 -17.07 -2.59 -6.83
N VAL A 233 -16.26 -2.87 -5.79
CA VAL A 233 -14.83 -3.20 -5.92
C VAL A 233 -14.57 -4.52 -5.21
N PRO A 234 -14.65 -5.67 -5.92
CA PRO A 234 -14.43 -6.98 -5.33
C PRO A 234 -12.96 -7.28 -5.05
N ILE A 235 -12.74 -8.09 -4.00
CA ILE A 235 -11.46 -8.71 -3.66
C ILE A 235 -11.19 -9.88 -4.60
N ILE A 236 -9.91 -10.14 -4.87
CA ILE A 236 -9.40 -11.38 -5.46
C ILE A 236 -8.21 -11.83 -4.61
N ASP A 237 -8.28 -13.06 -4.12
CA ASP A 237 -7.24 -13.70 -3.31
C ASP A 237 -6.23 -14.46 -4.16
N ALA A 238 -5.16 -14.94 -3.52
CA ALA A 238 -4.11 -15.70 -4.20
C ALA A 238 -4.41 -17.22 -4.30
N GLY A 239 -5.29 -17.73 -3.48
CA GLY A 239 -5.53 -19.17 -3.33
C GLY A 239 -6.73 -19.69 -4.10
N VAL A 240 -6.51 -20.45 -5.17
CA VAL A 240 -7.55 -21.11 -5.96
C VAL A 240 -8.00 -22.40 -5.27
N LYS A 241 -9.26 -22.44 -4.81
CA LYS A 241 -9.84 -23.60 -4.11
C LYS A 241 -9.67 -24.90 -4.88
N GLU A 242 -9.22 -25.95 -4.21
CA GLU A 242 -9.19 -27.33 -4.71
C GLU A 242 -10.61 -27.89 -4.73
N GLU A 243 -11.30 -27.80 -5.87
CA GLU A 243 -12.67 -28.31 -6.03
C GLU A 243 -12.92 -28.71 -7.48
N ALA A 244 -13.31 -29.98 -7.72
CA ALA A 244 -13.68 -30.46 -9.04
C ALA A 244 -14.96 -29.76 -9.54
N GLY A 245 -14.97 -29.33 -10.81
CA GLY A 245 -16.06 -28.57 -11.41
C GLY A 245 -15.95 -27.05 -11.18
N TYR A 246 -14.98 -26.58 -10.42
CA TYR A 246 -14.61 -25.18 -10.36
C TYR A 246 -13.68 -24.85 -11.53
N SER A 247 -14.19 -24.10 -12.51
CA SER A 247 -13.54 -23.92 -13.82
C SER A 247 -12.09 -23.38 -13.71
N VAL A 248 -11.82 -22.47 -12.78
CA VAL A 248 -10.47 -21.91 -12.59
C VAL A 248 -9.51 -22.98 -12.05
N CYS A 249 -9.97 -23.84 -11.13
CA CYS A 249 -9.17 -24.95 -10.62
C CYS A 249 -8.93 -26.00 -11.72
N ASP A 250 -9.98 -26.42 -12.41
CA ASP A 250 -9.90 -27.46 -13.45
C ASP A 250 -8.99 -27.01 -14.60
N GLU A 251 -9.15 -25.78 -15.10
CA GLU A 251 -8.33 -25.21 -16.16
C GLU A 251 -6.87 -25.03 -15.73
N GLY A 252 -6.63 -24.52 -14.52
CA GLY A 252 -5.28 -24.35 -13.97
C GLY A 252 -4.53 -25.67 -13.85
N LYS A 253 -5.20 -26.74 -13.43
CA LYS A 253 -4.64 -28.11 -13.39
C LYS A 253 -4.36 -28.67 -14.78
N GLU A 254 -5.33 -28.58 -15.69
CA GLU A 254 -5.19 -29.09 -17.07
C GLU A 254 -3.99 -28.47 -17.76
N LYS A 255 -3.80 -27.15 -17.58
CA LYS A 255 -2.70 -26.39 -18.20
C LYS A 255 -1.40 -26.42 -17.41
N GLY A 256 -1.41 -26.93 -16.18
CA GLY A 256 -0.26 -26.99 -15.29
C GLY A 256 0.22 -25.61 -14.81
N TYR A 257 -0.72 -24.71 -14.54
CA TYR A 257 -0.46 -23.29 -14.19
C TYR A 257 -0.37 -23.02 -12.70
N PHE A 258 -0.41 -24.04 -11.86
CA PHE A 258 -0.18 -23.91 -10.43
C PHE A 258 1.28 -24.16 -10.05
N CYS A 259 1.73 -23.55 -8.96
CA CYS A 259 3.04 -23.81 -8.35
C CYS A 259 3.23 -25.30 -8.07
N LYS A 260 4.44 -25.82 -8.27
CA LYS A 260 4.72 -27.27 -8.21
C LYS A 260 5.60 -27.60 -6.99
N ARG A 261 5.40 -28.80 -6.43
CA ARG A 261 6.39 -29.44 -5.56
C ARG A 261 7.61 -29.91 -6.34
N ALA A 262 8.67 -30.31 -5.64
CA ALA A 262 9.88 -30.83 -6.24
C ALA A 262 9.66 -32.08 -7.12
N ASP A 263 8.64 -32.87 -6.85
CA ASP A 263 8.25 -34.06 -7.62
C ASP A 263 7.37 -33.76 -8.85
N GLY A 264 7.04 -32.46 -9.07
CA GLY A 264 6.23 -32.00 -10.18
C GLY A 264 4.73 -32.01 -9.94
N THR A 265 4.26 -32.46 -8.78
CA THR A 265 2.84 -32.38 -8.37
C THR A 265 2.49 -30.94 -7.96
N ASP A 266 1.18 -30.61 -8.01
CA ASP A 266 0.72 -29.29 -7.58
C ASP A 266 0.92 -29.10 -6.08
N PHE A 267 1.44 -27.93 -5.68
CA PHE A 267 1.53 -27.54 -4.28
C PHE A 267 0.14 -27.19 -3.76
N GLU A 268 -0.13 -27.57 -2.51
CA GLU A 268 -1.37 -27.27 -1.81
C GLU A 268 -1.08 -26.66 -0.44
N GLY A 269 -1.77 -25.57 -0.17
CA GLY A 269 -1.83 -24.94 1.15
C GLY A 269 -3.26 -24.56 1.49
N THR A 270 -3.54 -24.22 2.73
CA THR A 270 -4.86 -23.74 3.15
C THR A 270 -4.89 -22.22 3.23
N VAL A 271 -5.98 -21.65 2.75
CA VAL A 271 -6.41 -20.27 2.94
C VAL A 271 -7.92 -20.24 3.16
N TRP A 272 -8.61 -19.11 2.97
CA TRP A 272 -10.04 -18.98 3.27
C TRP A 272 -10.95 -20.05 2.65
N PRO A 273 -10.80 -20.44 1.37
CA PRO A 273 -11.65 -21.50 0.79
C PRO A 273 -11.31 -22.91 1.27
N GLY A 274 -10.30 -23.10 2.09
CA GLY A 274 -9.76 -24.40 2.50
C GLY A 274 -8.53 -24.79 1.70
N TRP A 275 -8.41 -26.07 1.31
CA TRP A 275 -7.30 -26.51 0.46
C TRP A 275 -7.32 -25.81 -0.88
N SER A 276 -6.19 -25.25 -1.24
CA SER A 276 -6.03 -24.37 -2.40
C SER A 276 -4.72 -24.60 -3.12
N HIS A 277 -4.73 -24.35 -4.42
CA HIS A 277 -3.53 -24.22 -5.24
C HIS A 277 -3.17 -22.75 -5.42
N PHE A 278 -1.90 -22.46 -5.62
CA PHE A 278 -1.39 -21.12 -5.87
C PHE A 278 -1.00 -20.97 -7.33
N PRO A 279 -1.58 -20.02 -8.09
CA PRO A 279 -1.17 -19.73 -9.45
C PRO A 279 0.32 -19.44 -9.56
N ASP A 280 0.99 -20.00 -10.55
CA ASP A 280 2.40 -19.72 -10.84
C ASP A 280 2.55 -18.39 -11.59
N VAL A 281 2.26 -17.28 -10.89
CA VAL A 281 2.24 -15.93 -11.49
C VAL A 281 3.62 -15.43 -11.97
N LEU A 282 4.72 -16.10 -11.60
CA LEU A 282 6.04 -15.84 -12.15
C LEU A 282 6.20 -16.45 -13.54
N ASN A 283 5.43 -17.48 -13.88
CA ASN A 283 5.35 -18.04 -15.21
C ASN A 283 4.47 -17.15 -16.11
N PRO A 284 4.99 -16.58 -17.23
CA PRO A 284 4.23 -15.66 -18.08
C PRO A 284 2.92 -16.25 -18.63
N GLU A 285 2.87 -17.57 -18.94
CA GLU A 285 1.67 -18.23 -19.44
C GLU A 285 0.59 -18.33 -18.35
N ALA A 286 0.98 -18.75 -17.14
CA ALA A 286 0.07 -18.83 -16.00
C ALA A 286 -0.39 -17.44 -15.54
N ARG A 287 0.50 -16.43 -15.60
CA ARG A 287 0.16 -15.03 -15.33
C ARG A 287 -0.90 -14.51 -16.30
N ALA A 288 -0.72 -14.73 -17.59
CA ALA A 288 -1.70 -14.32 -18.61
C ALA A 288 -3.06 -15.04 -18.43
N TRP A 289 -3.03 -16.33 -18.09
CA TRP A 289 -4.23 -17.09 -17.77
C TRP A 289 -4.96 -16.54 -16.55
N PHE A 290 -4.25 -16.30 -15.43
CA PHE A 290 -4.87 -15.77 -14.21
C PHE A 290 -5.45 -14.38 -14.45
N GLY A 291 -4.73 -13.50 -15.15
CA GLY A 291 -5.22 -12.19 -15.57
C GLY A 291 -6.47 -12.23 -16.44
N SER A 292 -6.63 -13.27 -17.28
CA SER A 292 -7.83 -13.44 -18.12
C SER A 292 -9.09 -13.76 -17.32
N GLN A 293 -8.97 -14.32 -16.11
CA GLN A 293 -10.10 -14.69 -15.25
C GLN A 293 -10.88 -13.46 -14.74
N TYR A 294 -10.23 -12.28 -14.66
CA TYR A 294 -10.91 -11.03 -14.31
C TYR A 294 -12.06 -10.66 -15.24
N LYS A 295 -12.09 -11.28 -16.45
CA LYS A 295 -13.17 -11.10 -17.41
C LYS A 295 -14.54 -11.50 -16.84
N ALA A 296 -14.61 -12.50 -15.99
CA ALA A 296 -15.86 -12.97 -15.38
C ALA A 296 -16.58 -11.84 -14.62
N LEU A 297 -15.84 -10.96 -13.97
CA LEU A 297 -16.40 -9.85 -13.18
C LEU A 297 -16.49 -8.55 -14.00
N THR A 298 -15.55 -8.30 -14.91
CA THR A 298 -15.63 -7.11 -15.78
C THR A 298 -16.80 -7.19 -16.77
N ASP A 299 -17.18 -8.38 -17.23
CA ASP A 299 -18.39 -8.60 -18.06
C ASP A 299 -19.67 -8.24 -17.28
N CYS A 300 -19.66 -8.29 -15.95
CA CYS A 300 -20.75 -7.83 -15.10
C CYS A 300 -20.72 -6.32 -14.86
N GLY A 301 -19.71 -5.59 -15.37
CA GLY A 301 -19.59 -4.13 -15.22
C GLY A 301 -18.66 -3.66 -14.12
N ILE A 302 -17.89 -4.54 -13.48
CA ILE A 302 -16.87 -4.16 -12.47
C ILE A 302 -15.74 -3.36 -13.11
N GLU A 303 -15.34 -2.27 -12.44
CA GLU A 303 -14.31 -1.33 -12.91
C GLU A 303 -13.14 -1.15 -11.91
N GLY A 304 -13.09 -1.98 -10.88
CA GLY A 304 -12.01 -1.95 -9.89
C GLY A 304 -11.91 -3.24 -9.10
N PHE A 305 -10.70 -3.53 -8.62
CA PHE A 305 -10.37 -4.75 -7.88
C PHE A 305 -9.34 -4.45 -6.79
N TRP A 306 -9.28 -5.29 -5.78
CA TRP A 306 -8.20 -5.32 -4.82
C TRP A 306 -7.71 -6.75 -4.61
N ASN A 307 -6.38 -6.92 -4.65
CA ASN A 307 -5.72 -8.21 -4.54
C ASN A 307 -5.22 -8.40 -3.12
N ASP A 308 -5.62 -9.51 -2.51
CA ASP A 308 -5.30 -9.84 -1.12
C ASP A 308 -4.62 -11.20 -1.01
N MET A 309 -4.15 -11.53 0.19
CA MET A 309 -3.53 -12.81 0.55
C MET A 309 -2.31 -13.20 -0.32
N ASN A 310 -1.65 -12.24 -0.93
CA ASN A 310 -0.68 -12.44 -2.00
C ASN A 310 0.79 -12.18 -1.61
N GLU A 311 1.15 -12.42 -0.36
CA GLU A 311 2.55 -12.55 0.11
C GLU A 311 3.29 -13.77 -0.51
N PRO A 312 2.66 -14.95 -0.73
CA PRO A 312 1.31 -15.41 -0.46
C PRO A 312 1.10 -15.85 0.98
N ALA A 313 -0.07 -15.54 1.54
CA ALA A 313 -0.47 -16.08 2.84
C ALA A 313 -0.79 -17.58 2.72
N ILE A 314 -0.28 -18.37 3.64
CA ILE A 314 -0.52 -19.81 3.75
C ILE A 314 -0.79 -20.12 5.22
N PHE A 315 -2.01 -20.58 5.57
CA PHE A 315 -2.31 -20.95 6.95
C PHE A 315 -1.52 -22.19 7.38
N TYR A 316 -1.42 -23.20 6.49
CA TYR A 316 -0.53 -24.35 6.59
C TYR A 316 -0.56 -25.16 5.28
N SER A 317 0.55 -25.86 4.99
CA SER A 317 0.60 -26.88 3.93
C SER A 317 0.19 -28.25 4.46
N ARG A 318 -0.01 -29.23 3.55
CA ARG A 318 -0.28 -30.64 3.97
C ARG A 318 0.90 -31.20 4.76
N GLU A 319 2.10 -30.91 4.29
CA GLU A 319 3.34 -31.37 4.92
C GLU A 319 3.55 -30.71 6.28
N GLY A 320 3.40 -29.40 6.38
CA GLY A 320 3.54 -28.66 7.65
C GLY A 320 2.54 -29.14 8.71
N LEU A 321 1.28 -29.38 8.31
CA LEU A 321 0.27 -29.94 9.20
C LEU A 321 0.63 -31.35 9.61
N ALA A 322 1.06 -32.23 8.69
CA ALA A 322 1.44 -33.61 9.00
C ALA A 322 2.63 -33.64 9.97
N GLU A 323 3.68 -32.88 9.69
CA GLU A 323 4.85 -32.76 10.60
C GLU A 323 4.45 -32.31 12.00
N ARG A 324 3.50 -31.39 12.11
CA ARG A 324 3.00 -30.92 13.41
C ARG A 324 2.19 -31.97 14.13
N LEU A 325 1.38 -32.76 13.42
CA LEU A 325 0.59 -33.85 13.99
C LEU A 325 1.46 -35.05 14.41
N ASP A 326 2.56 -35.32 13.69
CA ASP A 326 3.52 -36.38 14.00
C ASP A 326 4.37 -36.04 15.24
N HIS A 327 4.42 -34.78 15.64
CA HIS A 327 5.08 -34.30 16.84
C HIS A 327 4.08 -33.73 17.85
N PRO A 328 3.16 -34.57 18.39
CA PRO A 328 2.18 -34.10 19.35
C PRO A 328 2.86 -33.66 20.64
N PRO A 329 2.16 -32.90 21.46
CA PRO A 329 2.62 -32.54 22.80
C PRO A 329 2.91 -33.76 23.63
N VAL A 330 4.17 -34.00 23.91
CA VAL A 330 4.58 -35.08 24.84
C VAL A 330 4.84 -34.44 26.19
N PRO A 331 4.20 -34.92 27.26
CA PRO A 331 4.56 -34.51 28.63
C PRO A 331 6.03 -34.80 28.89
N HIS A 332 6.71 -33.93 29.61
CA HIS A 332 8.05 -34.19 30.13
C HIS A 332 8.02 -35.40 31.08
N GLU A 333 9.16 -36.01 31.36
CA GLU A 333 9.27 -37.17 32.27
C GLU A 333 8.68 -36.89 33.66
N ASP A 334 8.66 -35.63 34.09
CA ASP A 334 8.06 -35.15 35.35
C ASP A 334 6.54 -34.93 35.26
N GLY A 335 5.93 -35.18 34.09
CA GLY A 335 4.50 -34.99 33.82
C GLY A 335 4.09 -33.55 33.50
N THR A 336 5.03 -32.62 33.42
CA THR A 336 4.75 -31.25 32.96
C THR A 336 4.61 -31.19 31.44
N ILE A 337 3.87 -30.22 30.95
CA ILE A 337 3.70 -29.98 29.50
C ILE A 337 4.26 -28.61 29.18
N ASP A 338 5.12 -28.53 28.17
CA ASP A 338 5.52 -27.24 27.61
C ASP A 338 4.35 -26.63 26.82
N TYR A 339 3.39 -26.08 27.56
CA TYR A 339 2.18 -25.50 27.00
C TYR A 339 2.48 -24.32 26.01
N PHE A 340 3.47 -23.48 26.37
CA PHE A 340 3.85 -22.35 25.55
C PHE A 340 4.56 -22.75 24.26
N GLY A 341 5.54 -23.64 24.34
CA GLY A 341 6.24 -24.15 23.16
C GLY A 341 5.28 -24.80 22.16
N GLN A 342 4.24 -25.45 22.67
CA GLN A 342 3.24 -26.10 21.86
C GLN A 342 2.25 -25.12 21.24
N ALA A 343 1.76 -24.14 22.01
CA ALA A 343 0.92 -23.08 21.48
C ALA A 343 1.65 -22.29 20.38
N ILE A 344 2.93 -21.95 20.61
CA ILE A 344 3.79 -21.31 19.61
C ILE A 344 3.96 -22.21 18.38
N GLY A 345 4.14 -23.52 18.53
CA GLY A 345 4.26 -24.45 17.42
C GLY A 345 3.03 -24.50 16.51
N TRP A 346 1.81 -24.33 17.05
CA TRP A 346 0.59 -24.20 16.26
C TRP A 346 0.48 -22.84 15.56
N LEU A 347 0.84 -21.77 16.25
CA LEU A 347 0.87 -20.42 15.66
C LEU A 347 1.90 -20.29 14.52
N ASN A 348 3.03 -20.99 14.63
CA ASN A 348 4.09 -20.98 13.63
C ASN A 348 3.77 -21.80 12.37
N LEU A 349 2.63 -22.49 12.31
CA LEU A 349 2.16 -23.11 11.06
C LEU A 349 1.80 -22.04 9.99
N SER A 350 1.23 -20.93 10.44
CA SER A 350 0.85 -19.87 9.50
C SER A 350 2.10 -19.15 8.97
N ASN A 351 2.16 -19.04 7.65
CA ASN A 351 3.25 -18.36 6.93
C ASN A 351 4.63 -18.94 7.28
N ALA A 352 4.71 -20.26 7.46
CA ALA A 352 5.93 -20.96 7.84
C ALA A 352 6.98 -20.86 6.73
N PRO A 353 8.24 -20.45 7.03
CA PRO A 353 9.32 -20.38 6.04
C PRO A 353 9.58 -21.73 5.36
N GLU A 354 9.36 -22.83 6.06
CA GLU A 354 9.48 -24.19 5.55
C GLU A 354 8.49 -24.46 4.42
N ASP A 355 7.25 -23.94 4.52
CA ASP A 355 6.25 -24.09 3.47
C ASP A 355 6.63 -23.34 2.20
N TYR A 356 7.22 -22.15 2.33
CA TYR A 356 7.75 -21.39 1.20
C TYR A 356 8.92 -22.08 0.51
N ALA A 357 9.65 -22.94 1.16
CA ALA A 357 10.71 -23.76 0.58
C ALA A 357 10.22 -25.03 -0.12
N ARG A 358 8.92 -25.37 -0.05
CA ARG A 358 8.35 -26.63 -0.59
C ARG A 358 7.83 -26.51 -2.02
N PHE A 359 7.68 -25.30 -2.56
CA PHE A 359 7.12 -25.12 -3.89
C PHE A 359 7.99 -24.25 -4.79
N TYR A 360 7.72 -24.37 -6.08
CA TYR A 360 8.55 -23.86 -7.16
C TYR A 360 7.71 -23.15 -8.21
N HIS A 361 8.33 -22.18 -8.85
CA HIS A 361 7.86 -21.44 -10.00
C HIS A 361 8.60 -21.86 -11.27
N LYS A 362 7.92 -21.90 -12.41
CA LYS A 362 8.56 -22.09 -13.72
C LYS A 362 8.90 -20.75 -14.33
N VAL A 363 10.18 -20.39 -14.29
CA VAL A 363 10.70 -19.12 -14.83
C VAL A 363 11.72 -19.46 -15.93
N ASP A 364 11.51 -19.02 -17.16
CA ASP A 364 12.38 -19.27 -18.32
C ASP A 364 12.73 -20.75 -18.50
N GLY A 365 11.77 -21.62 -18.27
CA GLY A 365 11.95 -23.07 -18.37
C GLY A 365 12.69 -23.74 -17.23
N LYS A 366 13.08 -22.98 -16.19
CA LYS A 366 13.72 -23.48 -14.97
C LYS A 366 12.75 -23.47 -13.80
N MET A 367 12.94 -24.42 -12.90
CA MET A 367 12.19 -24.44 -11.63
C MET A 367 12.99 -23.61 -10.59
N VAL A 368 12.37 -22.55 -10.09
CA VAL A 368 12.92 -21.67 -9.07
C VAL A 368 12.12 -21.84 -7.79
N ARG A 369 12.78 -22.16 -6.67
CA ARG A 369 12.13 -22.35 -5.39
C ARG A 369 11.56 -21.04 -4.87
N HIS A 370 10.33 -21.07 -4.34
CA HIS A 370 9.59 -19.87 -3.97
C HIS A 370 10.31 -18.97 -2.95
N ASP A 371 10.92 -19.54 -1.92
CA ASP A 371 11.67 -18.79 -0.90
C ASP A 371 12.82 -17.95 -1.48
N GLN A 372 13.28 -18.27 -2.69
CA GLN A 372 14.31 -17.51 -3.40
C GLN A 372 13.77 -16.30 -4.17
N VAL A 373 12.45 -16.23 -4.36
CA VAL A 373 11.74 -15.21 -5.13
C VAL A 373 10.47 -14.74 -4.43
N HIS A 374 10.35 -15.01 -3.13
CA HIS A 374 9.16 -14.82 -2.31
C HIS A 374 8.51 -13.44 -2.46
N ASN A 375 9.30 -12.37 -2.38
CA ASN A 375 8.78 -11.00 -2.44
C ASN A 375 8.18 -10.61 -3.80
N LEU A 376 8.36 -11.45 -4.85
CA LEU A 376 7.84 -11.18 -6.19
C LEU A 376 6.41 -11.69 -6.43
N TYR A 377 5.84 -12.47 -5.51
CA TYR A 377 4.55 -13.11 -5.76
C TYR A 377 3.42 -12.09 -5.91
N GLY A 378 3.22 -11.21 -4.91
CA GLY A 378 2.19 -10.16 -4.95
C GLY A 378 2.37 -9.18 -6.12
N TYR A 379 3.63 -8.86 -6.44
CA TYR A 379 3.95 -8.06 -7.62
C TYR A 379 3.43 -8.72 -8.91
N ASN A 380 3.74 -10.01 -9.13
CA ASN A 380 3.35 -10.70 -10.35
C ASN A 380 1.85 -11.03 -10.40
N MET A 381 1.18 -11.23 -9.26
CA MET A 381 -0.27 -11.36 -9.21
C MET A 381 -0.97 -10.03 -9.60
N THR A 382 -0.49 -8.90 -9.10
CA THR A 382 -1.02 -7.58 -9.47
C THR A 382 -0.72 -7.25 -10.93
N ARG A 383 0.46 -7.65 -11.43
CA ARG A 383 0.80 -7.56 -12.85
C ARG A 383 -0.13 -8.40 -13.71
N ALA A 384 -0.46 -9.64 -13.29
CA ALA A 384 -1.42 -10.49 -13.97
C ALA A 384 -2.78 -9.80 -14.12
N ALA A 385 -3.29 -9.22 -13.02
CA ALA A 385 -4.53 -8.45 -13.03
C ALA A 385 -4.46 -7.25 -14.00
N SER A 386 -3.41 -6.44 -13.90
CA SER A 386 -3.24 -5.24 -14.74
C SER A 386 -3.12 -5.57 -16.22
N GLU A 387 -2.28 -6.55 -16.59
CA GLU A 387 -2.11 -7.00 -17.98
C GLU A 387 -3.41 -7.63 -18.53
N GLY A 388 -4.11 -8.42 -17.70
CA GLY A 388 -5.40 -9.01 -18.05
C GLY A 388 -6.48 -7.95 -18.29
N LEU A 389 -6.61 -6.99 -17.40
CA LEU A 389 -7.55 -5.86 -17.53
C LEU A 389 -7.24 -4.98 -18.75
N ALA A 390 -5.97 -4.73 -19.03
CA ALA A 390 -5.54 -4.01 -20.23
C ALA A 390 -5.87 -4.76 -21.53
N SER A 391 -5.82 -6.10 -21.50
CA SER A 391 -6.23 -6.95 -22.63
C SER A 391 -7.75 -6.97 -22.81
N ILE A 392 -8.52 -6.98 -21.71
CA ILE A 392 -10.00 -7.00 -21.73
C ILE A 392 -10.56 -5.67 -22.23
N ALA A 393 -10.00 -4.54 -21.78
CA ALA A 393 -10.45 -3.21 -22.18
C ALA A 393 -9.25 -2.27 -22.43
N PRO A 394 -8.65 -2.35 -23.63
CA PRO A 394 -7.49 -1.55 -23.97
C PRO A 394 -7.71 -0.04 -23.80
N GLY A 395 -6.77 0.64 -23.18
CA GLY A 395 -6.80 2.08 -22.95
C GLY A 395 -7.65 2.53 -21.76
N LYS A 396 -8.47 1.66 -21.16
CA LYS A 396 -9.28 1.98 -19.98
C LYS A 396 -8.45 1.84 -18.70
N ARG A 397 -8.58 2.79 -17.78
CA ARG A 397 -8.06 2.69 -16.43
C ARG A 397 -9.02 1.88 -15.55
N PHE A 398 -8.48 0.97 -14.77
CA PHE A 398 -9.19 0.25 -13.72
C PHE A 398 -8.61 0.62 -12.36
N LEU A 399 -9.45 0.68 -11.33
CA LEU A 399 -8.93 0.70 -9.96
C LEU A 399 -8.30 -0.66 -9.65
N LEU A 400 -7.03 -0.66 -9.25
CA LEU A 400 -6.31 -1.86 -8.85
C LEU A 400 -5.31 -1.51 -7.75
N PHE A 401 -5.35 -2.24 -6.65
CA PHE A 401 -4.37 -2.15 -5.58
C PHE A 401 -4.20 -3.49 -4.88
N SER A 402 -3.12 -3.65 -4.16
CA SER A 402 -2.67 -4.92 -3.59
C SER A 402 -2.20 -4.75 -2.17
N ARG A 403 -2.30 -5.83 -1.36
CA ARG A 403 -1.70 -5.88 -0.03
C ARG A 403 -0.19 -6.07 -0.13
N SER A 404 0.24 -7.15 -0.72
CA SER A 404 1.66 -7.42 -0.87
C SER A 404 2.25 -6.77 -2.11
N SER A 405 3.47 -6.27 -1.98
CA SER A 405 4.17 -5.58 -3.07
C SER A 405 5.69 -5.61 -2.92
N CYS A 406 6.37 -5.33 -4.02
CA CYS A 406 7.76 -4.95 -4.06
C CYS A 406 8.00 -3.90 -5.16
N ILE A 407 9.21 -3.33 -5.23
CA ILE A 407 9.56 -2.38 -6.30
C ILE A 407 9.40 -3.04 -7.66
N GLY A 408 8.69 -2.38 -8.56
CA GLY A 408 8.24 -2.91 -9.85
C GLY A 408 6.72 -2.98 -9.95
N MET A 409 6.04 -3.39 -8.88
CA MET A 409 4.57 -3.47 -8.84
C MET A 409 3.90 -2.09 -8.96
N HIS A 410 4.57 -1.03 -8.49
CA HIS A 410 4.05 0.35 -8.56
C HIS A 410 3.65 0.81 -9.97
N ARG A 411 4.05 0.09 -11.01
CA ARG A 411 3.63 0.34 -12.40
C ARG A 411 2.24 -0.19 -12.72
N TYR A 412 1.78 -1.17 -11.96
CA TYR A 412 0.58 -1.97 -12.24
C TYR A 412 -0.58 -1.70 -11.30
N GLY A 413 -0.31 -1.27 -10.08
CA GLY A 413 -1.34 -1.01 -9.08
C GLY A 413 -0.85 -0.16 -7.92
N GLY A 414 -1.79 0.24 -7.07
CA GLY A 414 -1.55 0.86 -5.78
C GLY A 414 -1.34 -0.15 -4.66
N VAL A 415 -1.24 0.34 -3.43
CA VAL A 415 -1.14 -0.48 -2.22
C VAL A 415 -2.02 0.08 -1.10
N TRP A 416 -2.51 -0.81 -0.24
CA TRP A 416 -2.88 -0.43 1.12
C TRP A 416 -1.96 -1.13 2.11
N THR A 417 -1.83 -0.59 3.31
CA THR A 417 -0.84 -1.05 4.29
C THR A 417 -1.33 -2.23 5.14
N GLY A 418 -2.28 -3.02 4.62
CA GLY A 418 -2.79 -4.25 5.20
C GLY A 418 -3.61 -4.06 6.48
N ASP A 419 -3.77 -5.13 7.23
CA ASP A 419 -4.65 -5.27 8.39
C ASP A 419 -4.09 -4.56 9.63
N ASN A 420 -4.29 -3.27 9.70
CA ASN A 420 -3.88 -2.46 10.84
C ASN A 420 -4.89 -2.61 12.02
N HIS A 421 -4.57 -2.02 13.15
CA HIS A 421 -5.43 -2.02 14.34
C HIS A 421 -6.01 -0.63 14.61
N SER A 422 -7.19 -0.57 15.23
CA SER A 422 -7.84 0.66 15.69
C SER A 422 -7.06 1.33 16.83
N TRP A 423 -5.82 1.73 16.53
CA TRP A 423 -4.89 2.35 17.49
C TRP A 423 -4.41 3.72 16.99
N TRP A 424 -4.27 4.66 17.92
CA TRP A 424 -3.73 5.99 17.61
C TRP A 424 -2.31 5.94 17.04
N SER A 425 -1.49 4.98 17.50
CA SER A 425 -0.15 4.74 16.96
C SER A 425 -0.17 4.30 15.50
N HIS A 426 -1.18 3.52 15.08
CA HIS A 426 -1.32 3.07 13.69
C HIS A 426 -1.79 4.20 12.77
N LEU A 427 -2.64 5.11 13.25
CA LEU A 427 -2.96 6.35 12.52
C LEU A 427 -1.68 7.14 12.21
N LEU A 428 -0.84 7.36 13.21
CA LEU A 428 0.43 8.06 13.02
C LEU A 428 1.41 7.28 12.13
N LEU A 429 1.45 5.95 12.26
CA LEU A 429 2.29 5.10 11.43
C LEU A 429 1.91 5.20 9.95
N ASN A 430 0.60 5.21 9.64
CA ASN A 430 0.13 5.37 8.26
C ASN A 430 0.59 6.71 7.65
N LEU A 431 0.56 7.81 8.41
CA LEU A 431 1.13 9.08 7.94
C LEU A 431 2.63 8.94 7.60
N LYS A 432 3.40 8.30 8.49
CA LYS A 432 4.86 8.14 8.34
C LYS A 432 5.26 7.22 7.18
N MET A 433 4.40 6.28 6.77
CA MET A 433 4.65 5.39 5.64
C MET A 433 4.49 6.08 4.27
N LEU A 434 3.65 7.11 4.16
CA LEU A 434 3.33 7.77 2.89
C LEU A 434 4.57 8.22 2.10
N PRO A 435 5.51 9.00 2.66
CA PRO A 435 6.66 9.44 1.90
C PRO A 435 7.60 8.29 1.54
N SER A 436 7.74 7.27 2.41
CA SER A 436 8.59 6.11 2.15
C SER A 436 8.07 5.28 0.97
N LEU A 437 6.75 5.07 0.87
CA LEU A 437 6.10 4.41 -0.27
C LEU A 437 6.25 5.24 -1.56
N ASN A 438 6.10 6.57 -1.46
CA ASN A 438 6.28 7.46 -2.61
C ASN A 438 7.71 7.44 -3.16
N MET A 439 8.73 7.35 -2.30
CA MET A 439 10.13 7.15 -2.71
C MET A 439 10.31 5.90 -3.57
N CYS A 440 9.54 4.85 -3.29
CA CYS A 440 9.56 3.57 -3.98
C CYS A 440 8.63 3.48 -5.20
N GLY A 441 7.97 4.59 -5.58
CA GLY A 441 7.12 4.65 -6.76
C GLY A 441 5.63 4.45 -6.50
N PHE A 442 5.25 4.04 -5.30
CA PHE A 442 3.83 3.86 -4.93
C PHE A 442 3.21 5.19 -4.56
N LEU A 443 2.40 5.74 -5.44
CA LEU A 443 1.67 6.99 -5.20
C LEU A 443 0.22 6.74 -4.79
N TYR A 444 -0.47 5.74 -5.38
CA TYR A 444 -1.82 5.37 -4.98
C TYR A 444 -1.74 4.48 -3.73
N VAL A 445 -1.76 5.13 -2.59
CA VAL A 445 -1.57 4.52 -1.27
C VAL A 445 -2.64 4.95 -0.30
N GLY A 446 -2.94 4.08 0.66
CA GLY A 446 -3.82 4.34 1.79
C GLY A 446 -3.70 3.25 2.85
N ALA A 447 -4.59 3.31 3.82
CA ALA A 447 -4.68 2.35 4.91
C ALA A 447 -6.15 2.07 5.20
N ASP A 448 -6.43 1.07 6.00
CA ASP A 448 -7.76 0.83 6.54
C ASP A 448 -8.07 1.90 7.58
N LEU A 449 -8.84 2.92 7.14
CA LEU A 449 -9.18 4.06 8.00
C LEU A 449 -10.13 3.60 9.10
N GLY A 450 -9.77 3.91 10.34
CA GLY A 450 -10.45 3.44 11.53
C GLY A 450 -9.81 2.20 12.16
N GLY A 451 -9.04 1.43 11.38
CA GLY A 451 -8.39 0.18 11.75
C GLY A 451 -9.22 -1.04 11.36
N PHE A 452 -8.56 -2.06 10.79
CA PHE A 452 -9.20 -3.32 10.41
C PHE A 452 -9.48 -4.19 11.64
N ASN A 453 -8.46 -4.39 12.48
CA ASN A 453 -8.55 -5.15 13.71
C ASN A 453 -8.88 -4.25 14.91
N ALA A 454 -9.49 -4.81 15.93
CA ALA A 454 -9.97 -4.16 17.15
C ALA A 454 -11.10 -3.12 16.91
N ASP A 455 -11.69 -2.65 17.99
CA ASP A 455 -12.83 -1.74 17.94
C ASP A 455 -12.36 -0.28 17.89
N THR A 456 -12.82 0.45 16.90
CA THR A 456 -12.55 1.89 16.81
C THR A 456 -13.49 2.71 17.71
N SER A 457 -13.01 3.85 18.17
CA SER A 457 -13.86 4.91 18.74
C SER A 457 -14.28 5.90 17.66
N ARG A 458 -15.37 6.62 17.92
CA ARG A 458 -15.83 7.72 17.06
C ARG A 458 -14.73 8.75 16.79
N ASP A 459 -13.98 9.12 17.82
CA ASP A 459 -12.93 10.13 17.74
C ASP A 459 -11.75 9.64 16.90
N LEU A 460 -11.32 8.41 17.11
CA LEU A 460 -10.25 7.80 16.33
C LEU A 460 -10.62 7.72 14.85
N LEU A 461 -11.84 7.27 14.55
CA LEU A 461 -12.33 7.18 13.18
C LEU A 461 -12.35 8.55 12.48
N LEU A 462 -12.91 9.59 13.15
CA LEU A 462 -12.95 10.94 12.58
C LEU A 462 -11.55 11.51 12.33
N ARG A 463 -10.60 11.32 13.27
CA ARG A 463 -9.21 11.75 13.09
C ARG A 463 -8.50 10.96 11.98
N TRP A 464 -8.80 9.67 11.84
CA TRP A 464 -8.21 8.86 10.77
C TRP A 464 -8.82 9.20 9.40
N LEU A 465 -10.13 9.45 9.34
CA LEU A 465 -10.77 9.99 8.14
C LEU A 465 -10.18 11.35 7.74
N ALA A 466 -9.87 12.22 8.72
CA ALA A 466 -9.23 13.52 8.45
C ALA A 466 -7.83 13.37 7.84
N LEU A 467 -7.03 12.35 8.20
CA LEU A 467 -5.82 11.98 7.49
C LEU A 467 -6.16 11.42 6.10
N GLY A 468 -7.15 10.52 6.02
CA GLY A 468 -7.61 9.89 4.78
C GLY A 468 -8.07 10.88 3.72
N VAL A 469 -8.52 12.08 4.11
CA VAL A 469 -8.84 13.17 3.17
C VAL A 469 -7.68 13.45 2.21
N PHE A 470 -6.45 13.26 2.63
CA PHE A 470 -5.25 13.56 1.83
C PHE A 470 -4.69 12.34 1.08
N THR A 471 -4.97 11.11 1.55
CA THR A 471 -4.41 9.91 0.92
C THR A 471 -5.16 9.56 -0.38
N PRO A 472 -4.47 9.18 -1.47
CA PRO A 472 -5.16 8.81 -2.72
C PRO A 472 -6.22 7.73 -2.55
N LEU A 473 -5.90 6.63 -1.88
CA LEU A 473 -6.88 5.63 -1.44
C LEU A 473 -7.50 6.08 -0.11
N MET A 474 -8.78 6.45 -0.14
CA MET A 474 -9.57 6.83 1.03
C MET A 474 -10.67 5.78 1.28
N ARG A 475 -10.34 4.73 2.01
CA ARG A 475 -11.22 3.59 2.31
C ARG A 475 -11.39 3.41 3.81
N ASN A 476 -12.63 3.48 4.32
CA ASN A 476 -12.96 2.93 5.63
C ASN A 476 -13.12 1.42 5.50
N HIS A 477 -12.41 0.64 6.31
CA HIS A 477 -12.48 -0.82 6.27
C HIS A 477 -12.28 -1.42 7.66
N SER A 478 -13.06 -2.47 7.99
CA SER A 478 -13.02 -3.14 9.29
C SER A 478 -13.25 -4.64 9.17
N GLY A 479 -12.70 -5.40 10.10
CA GLY A 479 -12.84 -6.85 10.20
C GLY A 479 -14.26 -7.29 10.64
N SER A 480 -14.60 -8.56 10.40
CA SER A 480 -15.92 -9.13 10.69
C SER A 480 -16.20 -9.26 12.19
N ASP A 481 -15.17 -9.46 12.99
CA ASP A 481 -15.22 -9.66 14.45
C ASP A 481 -15.07 -8.36 15.26
N THR A 482 -15.03 -7.20 14.57
CA THR A 482 -14.87 -5.88 15.18
C THR A 482 -16.16 -5.06 15.10
N ARG A 483 -16.21 -3.96 15.87
CA ARG A 483 -17.28 -2.97 15.79
C ARG A 483 -17.45 -2.49 14.36
N ARG A 484 -18.70 -2.37 13.90
CA ARG A 484 -19.03 -1.71 12.63
C ARG A 484 -18.62 -0.24 12.64
N GLN A 485 -18.05 0.24 11.51
CA GLN A 485 -17.43 1.56 11.40
C GLN A 485 -18.15 2.49 10.42
N GLU A 486 -19.25 2.07 9.84
CA GLU A 486 -20.07 2.96 9.02
C GLU A 486 -20.54 4.16 9.86
N PHE A 487 -20.57 5.34 9.28
CA PHE A 487 -20.88 6.59 9.99
C PHE A 487 -22.18 6.50 10.80
N TYR A 488 -23.18 5.75 10.33
CA TYR A 488 -24.48 5.59 10.99
C TYR A 488 -24.46 4.66 12.22
N GLN A 489 -23.32 4.10 12.55
CA GLN A 489 -23.08 3.37 13.81
C GLN A 489 -22.66 4.32 14.95
N PHE A 490 -22.52 5.61 14.66
CA PHE A 490 -22.07 6.63 15.59
C PHE A 490 -23.07 7.79 15.63
N GLU A 491 -22.99 8.58 16.71
CA GLU A 491 -23.73 9.83 16.82
C GLU A 491 -23.07 10.94 15.96
N GLY A 492 -23.87 11.95 15.55
CA GLY A 492 -23.38 13.11 14.83
C GLY A 492 -22.92 12.81 13.40
N PRO A 493 -23.79 12.31 12.51
CA PRO A 493 -23.45 12.02 11.11
C PRO A 493 -22.95 13.25 10.34
N GLU A 494 -23.32 14.46 10.79
CA GLU A 494 -22.86 15.74 10.25
C GLU A 494 -21.36 15.95 10.39
N ASP A 495 -20.73 15.39 11.44
CA ASP A 495 -19.28 15.48 11.62
C ASP A 495 -18.54 14.63 10.56
N PHE A 496 -19.04 13.42 10.32
CA PHE A 496 -18.50 12.55 9.25
C PHE A 496 -18.70 13.19 7.87
N ARG A 497 -19.88 13.79 7.63
CA ARG A 497 -20.14 14.52 6.39
C ARG A 497 -19.14 15.65 6.19
N SER A 498 -18.90 16.48 7.20
CA SER A 498 -17.96 17.59 7.13
C SER A 498 -16.54 17.15 6.71
N VAL A 499 -16.05 16.07 7.33
CA VAL A 499 -14.72 15.52 7.01
C VAL A 499 -14.69 14.94 5.61
N ILE A 500 -15.67 14.11 5.23
CA ILE A 500 -15.69 13.46 3.90
C ILE A 500 -15.93 14.48 2.78
N GLU A 501 -16.81 15.46 2.95
CA GLU A 501 -16.98 16.54 1.98
C GLU A 501 -15.70 17.34 1.73
N THR A 502 -14.83 17.48 2.74
CA THR A 502 -13.52 18.12 2.55
C THR A 502 -12.67 17.39 1.53
N ARG A 503 -12.74 16.04 1.47
CA ARG A 503 -12.10 15.26 0.41
C ARG A 503 -12.55 15.73 -0.97
N TYR A 504 -13.85 15.83 -1.19
CA TYR A 504 -14.42 16.20 -2.48
C TYR A 504 -14.10 17.64 -2.88
N ARG A 505 -13.99 18.53 -1.90
CA ARG A 505 -13.49 19.89 -2.13
C ARG A 505 -12.07 19.92 -2.63
N LEU A 506 -11.21 19.01 -2.13
CA LEU A 506 -9.78 18.95 -2.44
C LEU A 506 -9.44 18.07 -3.65
N ILE A 507 -10.38 17.29 -4.21
CA ILE A 507 -10.11 16.42 -5.38
C ILE A 507 -9.45 17.17 -6.54
N PRO A 508 -9.83 18.42 -6.92
CA PRO A 508 -9.14 19.13 -7.98
C PRO A 508 -7.64 19.34 -7.72
N TYR A 509 -7.24 19.54 -6.47
CA TYR A 509 -5.83 19.64 -6.07
C TYR A 509 -5.18 18.26 -5.99
N LEU A 510 -5.80 17.33 -5.26
CA LEU A 510 -5.24 15.99 -5.02
C LEU A 510 -5.01 15.20 -6.31
N TYR A 511 -5.98 15.23 -7.22
CA TYR A 511 -5.87 14.58 -8.52
C TYR A 511 -4.78 15.23 -9.36
N SER A 512 -4.72 16.56 -9.39
CA SER A 512 -3.71 17.31 -10.13
C SER A 512 -2.29 16.99 -9.63
N GLU A 513 -2.05 17.03 -8.32
CA GLU A 513 -0.73 16.73 -7.76
C GLU A 513 -0.34 15.26 -7.91
N TYR A 514 -1.33 14.35 -7.80
CA TYR A 514 -1.11 12.93 -8.10
C TYR A 514 -0.63 12.72 -9.52
N MET A 515 -1.35 13.28 -10.49
CA MET A 515 -1.03 13.13 -11.91
C MET A 515 0.32 13.75 -12.25
N LYS A 516 0.62 14.95 -11.74
CA LYS A 516 1.94 15.57 -11.87
C LYS A 516 3.06 14.67 -11.32
N ALA A 517 2.87 14.12 -10.12
CA ALA A 517 3.86 13.23 -9.51
C ALA A 517 4.04 11.93 -10.32
N ALA A 518 2.94 11.33 -10.81
CA ALA A 518 2.99 10.10 -11.60
C ALA A 518 3.67 10.31 -12.96
N LEU A 519 3.35 11.41 -13.65
CA LEU A 519 3.86 11.71 -15.00
C LEU A 519 5.33 12.17 -14.97
N ASN A 520 5.74 12.88 -13.92
CA ASN A 520 7.07 13.48 -13.83
C ASN A 520 8.05 12.66 -12.96
N GLY A 521 7.64 11.51 -12.42
CA GLY A 521 8.48 10.70 -11.54
C GLY A 521 8.81 11.41 -10.22
N ASP A 522 7.88 12.23 -9.70
CA ASP A 522 8.04 12.95 -8.44
C ASP A 522 7.29 12.26 -7.29
N MET A 523 7.46 12.75 -6.06
CA MET A 523 6.75 12.31 -4.87
C MET A 523 5.49 13.17 -4.67
N LEU A 524 4.37 12.54 -4.32
CA LEU A 524 3.16 13.23 -3.88
C LEU A 524 3.31 13.73 -2.43
N PHE A 525 3.82 12.85 -1.55
CA PHE A 525 4.14 13.19 -0.16
C PHE A 525 5.66 13.26 0.02
N LYS A 526 6.14 14.38 0.58
CA LYS A 526 7.57 14.60 0.86
C LYS A 526 7.77 14.86 2.35
N PRO A 527 8.80 14.29 3.00
CA PRO A 527 9.20 14.72 4.33
C PRO A 527 9.57 16.21 4.32
N LEU A 528 9.33 16.94 5.42
CA LEU A 528 9.79 18.32 5.54
C LEU A 528 11.31 18.44 5.33
N ALA A 529 12.06 17.45 5.80
CA ALA A 529 13.50 17.34 5.63
C ALA A 529 13.97 17.38 4.14
N PHE A 530 13.13 16.99 3.19
CA PHE A 530 13.49 17.01 1.75
C PHE A 530 13.28 18.38 1.12
N VAL A 531 12.38 19.19 1.69
CA VAL A 531 12.02 20.52 1.18
C VAL A 531 12.78 21.63 1.93
N TYR A 532 13.11 21.39 3.19
CA TYR A 532 13.83 22.33 4.07
C TYR A 532 15.08 21.66 4.69
N PRO A 533 16.08 21.30 3.86
CA PRO A 533 17.24 20.49 4.30
C PRO A 533 18.17 21.23 5.26
N GLU A 534 18.12 22.57 5.33
CA GLU A 534 18.94 23.38 6.22
C GLU A 534 18.23 23.70 7.56
N ASP A 535 16.98 23.29 7.72
CA ASP A 535 16.18 23.56 8.91
C ASP A 535 16.22 22.37 9.87
N GLU A 536 16.91 22.53 11.01
CA GLU A 536 17.12 21.46 11.98
C GLU A 536 15.83 20.90 12.59
N ILE A 537 14.77 21.73 12.71
CA ILE A 537 13.47 21.26 13.22
C ILE A 537 12.75 20.48 12.13
N ALA A 538 12.74 20.99 10.90
CA ALA A 538 12.17 20.26 9.76
C ALA A 538 12.84 18.91 9.54
N LEU A 539 14.15 18.82 9.74
CA LEU A 539 14.93 17.59 9.67
C LEU A 539 14.51 16.53 10.72
N GLN A 540 13.88 16.93 11.82
CA GLN A 540 13.44 16.05 12.91
C GLN A 540 11.92 15.85 12.92
N THR A 541 11.17 16.58 12.09
CA THR A 541 9.72 16.53 12.05
C THR A 541 9.25 15.30 11.25
N GLU A 542 8.54 14.39 11.92
CA GLU A 542 8.07 13.12 11.32
C GLU A 542 6.55 12.97 11.30
N ASP A 543 5.81 13.98 11.70
CA ASP A 543 4.35 13.99 11.83
C ASP A 543 3.68 15.11 11.02
N GLN A 544 4.44 15.68 10.08
CA GLN A 544 4.01 16.68 9.11
C GLN A 544 4.65 16.34 7.75
N LEU A 545 3.89 16.48 6.66
CA LEU A 545 4.36 16.19 5.31
C LEU A 545 4.00 17.31 4.36
N MET A 546 4.84 17.53 3.36
CA MET A 546 4.41 18.26 2.17
C MET A 546 3.55 17.34 1.31
N LEU A 547 2.44 17.86 0.79
CA LEU A 547 1.56 17.24 -0.21
C LEU A 547 1.62 18.11 -1.47
N GLY A 548 2.23 17.57 -2.52
CA GLY A 548 2.65 18.37 -3.67
C GLY A 548 3.73 19.37 -3.28
N ASN A 549 3.68 20.54 -3.91
CA ASN A 549 4.62 21.63 -3.64
C ASN A 549 4.00 22.79 -2.83
N GLU A 550 2.68 22.87 -2.76
CA GLU A 550 1.94 24.00 -2.23
C GLU A 550 1.42 23.80 -0.82
N VAL A 551 1.17 22.56 -0.40
CA VAL A 551 0.46 22.26 0.84
C VAL A 551 1.34 21.49 1.82
N MET A 552 1.28 21.85 3.08
CA MET A 552 1.76 21.02 4.20
C MET A 552 0.55 20.49 4.98
N ILE A 553 0.59 19.20 5.32
CA ILE A 553 -0.43 18.53 6.14
C ILE A 553 0.14 18.22 7.53
N ALA A 554 -0.70 18.38 8.55
CA ALA A 554 -0.38 18.11 9.94
C ALA A 554 -1.61 17.57 10.68
N PRO A 555 -2.03 16.31 10.44
CA PRO A 555 -3.22 15.76 11.05
C PRO A 555 -3.09 15.60 12.55
N VAL A 556 -4.22 15.69 13.28
CA VAL A 556 -4.27 15.39 14.70
C VAL A 556 -4.35 13.89 14.90
N TYR A 557 -3.42 13.33 15.68
CA TYR A 557 -3.27 11.89 15.88
C TYR A 557 -3.20 11.46 17.35
N THR A 558 -3.60 12.35 18.26
CA THR A 558 -3.56 12.08 19.70
C THR A 558 -4.98 12.05 20.27
N GLN A 559 -5.25 11.06 21.10
CA GLN A 559 -6.54 10.90 21.78
C GLN A 559 -6.89 12.12 22.64
N ASN A 560 -8.15 12.51 22.64
CA ASN A 560 -8.71 13.65 23.40
C ASN A 560 -8.08 15.00 23.06
N ALA A 561 -7.29 15.12 22.00
CA ALA A 561 -6.68 16.37 21.61
C ALA A 561 -7.70 17.33 20.96
N THR A 562 -7.66 18.59 21.37
CA THR A 562 -8.44 19.70 20.78
C THR A 562 -7.68 20.43 19.68
N GLY A 563 -6.51 19.95 19.33
CA GLY A 563 -5.57 20.50 18.35
C GLY A 563 -4.19 19.90 18.55
N ARG A 564 -3.17 20.50 17.96
CA ARG A 564 -1.79 20.04 18.12
C ARG A 564 -0.77 21.16 17.94
N MET A 565 0.46 20.92 18.38
CA MET A 565 1.61 21.74 18.00
C MET A 565 2.00 21.42 16.56
N VAL A 566 2.24 22.45 15.75
CA VAL A 566 2.68 22.36 14.36
C VAL A 566 3.88 23.29 14.17
N TYR A 567 4.93 22.77 13.56
CA TYR A 567 6.09 23.57 13.16
C TYR A 567 5.92 24.06 11.71
N LEU A 568 6.08 25.36 11.50
CA LEU A 568 6.07 26.02 10.20
C LEU A 568 7.49 26.46 9.85
N PRO A 569 8.14 25.84 8.83
CA PRO A 569 9.48 26.27 8.40
C PRO A 569 9.52 27.67 7.80
N GLU A 570 8.39 28.14 7.28
CA GLU A 570 8.20 29.48 6.71
C GLU A 570 6.83 30.04 7.11
N GLU A 571 6.56 31.30 6.82
CA GLU A 571 5.21 31.87 6.95
C GLU A 571 4.23 31.12 6.03
N MET A 572 3.12 30.61 6.60
CA MET A 572 2.13 29.84 5.86
C MET A 572 0.71 30.34 6.12
N LEU A 573 -0.17 30.09 5.17
CA LEU A 573 -1.60 30.30 5.33
C LEU A 573 -2.23 29.04 5.94
N PHE A 574 -2.60 29.10 7.20
CA PHE A 574 -3.37 28.05 7.87
C PHE A 574 -4.80 28.07 7.36
N VAL A 575 -5.23 26.99 6.75
CA VAL A 575 -6.58 26.79 6.22
C VAL A 575 -7.25 25.65 6.98
N LYS A 576 -8.48 25.85 7.39
CA LYS A 576 -9.27 24.86 8.09
C LYS A 576 -10.63 24.74 7.46
N PHE A 577 -10.95 23.52 7.00
CA PHE A 577 -12.25 23.14 6.51
C PHE A 577 -13.10 22.62 7.67
N GLY A 578 -14.34 23.03 7.72
CA GLY A 578 -15.26 22.66 8.81
C GLY A 578 -16.70 22.52 8.33
N PRO A 579 -17.63 22.28 9.29
CA PRO A 579 -19.04 22.06 9.00
C PRO A 579 -19.67 23.15 8.14
N GLU A 580 -20.74 22.77 7.41
CA GLU A 580 -21.55 23.69 6.59
C GLU A 580 -20.73 24.44 5.52
N GLY A 581 -19.63 23.82 5.06
CA GLY A 581 -18.77 24.42 4.03
C GLY A 581 -17.89 25.57 4.53
N ARG A 582 -17.78 25.77 5.84
CA ARG A 582 -16.94 26.81 6.43
C ARG A 582 -15.48 26.56 6.11
N ILE A 583 -14.83 27.59 5.56
CA ILE A 583 -13.37 27.63 5.34
C ILE A 583 -12.83 28.84 6.07
N THR A 584 -11.94 28.63 7.03
CA THR A 584 -11.25 29.70 7.74
C THR A 584 -9.81 29.77 7.27
N GLN A 585 -9.26 30.99 7.21
CA GLN A 585 -7.89 31.24 6.77
C GLN A 585 -7.21 32.21 7.74
N GLU A 586 -5.99 31.89 8.13
CA GLU A 586 -5.17 32.70 9.04
C GLU A 586 -3.69 32.62 8.62
N VAL A 587 -3.03 33.74 8.51
CA VAL A 587 -1.57 33.77 8.24
C VAL A 587 -0.83 33.54 9.55
N LEU A 588 -0.02 32.48 9.57
CA LEU A 588 0.85 32.17 10.71
C LEU A 588 2.32 32.36 10.32
N PRO A 589 3.11 33.07 11.13
CA PRO A 589 4.55 33.23 10.87
C PRO A 589 5.30 31.91 11.02
N ALA A 590 6.54 31.86 10.54
CA ALA A 590 7.44 30.72 10.79
C ALA A 590 7.60 30.50 12.32
N GLY A 591 7.74 29.23 12.70
CA GLY A 591 7.87 28.80 14.10
C GLY A 591 6.83 27.76 14.52
N THR A 592 6.76 27.50 15.82
CA THR A 592 5.87 26.47 16.38
C THR A 592 4.59 27.08 16.91
N HIS A 593 3.45 26.57 16.48
CA HIS A 593 2.12 27.07 16.82
C HIS A 593 1.23 25.95 17.38
N PHE A 594 0.41 26.26 18.40
CA PHE A 594 -0.71 25.39 18.74
C PHE A 594 -1.92 25.75 17.88
N VAL A 595 -2.33 24.82 17.04
CA VAL A 595 -3.52 24.99 16.20
C VAL A 595 -4.70 24.21 16.77
N LYS A 596 -5.83 24.88 16.96
CA LYS A 596 -7.08 24.24 17.39
C LYS A 596 -7.78 23.61 16.20
N VAL A 597 -8.13 22.33 16.32
CA VAL A 597 -8.82 21.55 15.28
C VAL A 597 -9.88 20.68 15.96
N ALA A 598 -11.15 20.94 15.72
CA ALA A 598 -12.25 20.11 16.18
C ALA A 598 -12.27 18.77 15.46
N LEU A 599 -13.05 17.80 15.95
CA LEU A 599 -13.15 16.45 15.34
C LEU A 599 -13.69 16.48 13.91
N ASN A 600 -14.55 17.44 13.60
CA ASN A 600 -15.18 17.64 12.30
C ASN A 600 -14.47 18.68 11.42
N GLU A 601 -13.24 19.02 11.74
CA GLU A 601 -12.43 19.98 10.99
C GLU A 601 -11.17 19.29 10.41
N VAL A 602 -10.78 19.71 9.22
CA VAL A 602 -9.57 19.23 8.51
C VAL A 602 -8.63 20.40 8.28
N PRO A 603 -7.42 20.39 8.89
CA PRO A 603 -6.42 21.44 8.74
C PRO A 603 -5.48 21.17 7.57
N LEU A 604 -5.04 22.23 6.89
CA LEU A 604 -3.87 22.23 6.02
C LEU A 604 -3.18 23.61 6.05
N PHE A 605 -1.96 23.67 5.52
CA PHE A 605 -1.14 24.89 5.49
C PHE A 605 -0.67 25.13 4.05
N ILE A 606 -1.00 26.28 3.48
CA ILE A 606 -0.58 26.66 2.13
C ILE A 606 0.70 27.49 2.24
N ARG A 607 1.73 27.09 1.51
CA ARG A 607 3.01 27.80 1.46
C ARG A 607 2.84 29.24 1.00
N LYS A 608 3.74 30.11 1.44
CA LYS A 608 3.75 31.52 1.05
C LYS A 608 3.80 31.67 -0.48
N GLY A 609 2.91 32.49 -1.00
CA GLY A 609 2.81 32.75 -2.45
C GLY A 609 2.14 31.63 -3.28
N ALA A 610 1.60 30.60 -2.64
CA ALA A 610 0.89 29.51 -3.31
C ALA A 610 -0.64 29.62 -3.16
N CYS A 611 -1.36 28.91 -4.01
CA CYS A 611 -2.80 28.69 -3.91
C CYS A 611 -3.16 27.30 -4.44
N ILE A 612 -4.35 26.79 -4.07
CA ILE A 612 -4.84 25.49 -4.49
C ILE A 612 -6.27 25.59 -5.03
N PRO A 613 -6.65 24.78 -6.02
CA PRO A 613 -8.02 24.68 -6.51
C PRO A 613 -8.87 23.88 -5.51
N VAL A 614 -10.06 24.41 -5.18
CA VAL A 614 -11.09 23.73 -4.41
C VAL A 614 -12.42 23.81 -5.12
N ALA A 615 -13.25 22.77 -5.03
CA ALA A 615 -14.60 22.73 -5.60
C ALA A 615 -15.66 22.78 -4.49
N ASP A 616 -16.92 22.94 -4.85
CA ASP A 616 -18.01 22.60 -3.95
C ASP A 616 -18.14 21.07 -3.87
N PRO A 617 -18.50 20.49 -2.70
CA PRO A 617 -18.59 19.04 -2.54
C PRO A 617 -19.77 18.49 -3.34
N ALA A 618 -19.60 17.28 -3.86
CA ALA A 618 -20.64 16.54 -4.57
C ALA A 618 -20.82 15.15 -3.97
N GLN A 619 -21.85 14.42 -4.38
CA GLN A 619 -22.12 13.08 -3.86
C GLN A 619 -21.20 12.02 -4.44
N THR A 620 -20.62 12.30 -5.61
CA THR A 620 -19.59 11.48 -6.26
C THR A 620 -18.53 12.36 -6.92
N VAL A 621 -17.38 11.78 -7.25
CA VAL A 621 -16.32 12.49 -8.01
C VAL A 621 -16.83 12.97 -9.37
N ALA A 622 -17.70 12.18 -10.02
CA ALA A 622 -18.26 12.51 -11.32
C ALA A 622 -19.23 13.70 -11.27
N ASP A 623 -19.83 13.96 -10.12
CA ASP A 623 -20.79 15.06 -9.93
C ASP A 623 -20.14 16.39 -9.54
N ILE A 624 -18.82 16.42 -9.37
CA ILE A 624 -18.09 17.67 -9.06
C ILE A 624 -18.24 18.62 -10.24
N ASP A 625 -18.94 19.74 -10.01
CA ASP A 625 -19.13 20.76 -11.05
C ASP A 625 -17.83 21.59 -11.25
N PRO A 626 -17.19 21.51 -12.41
CA PRO A 626 -15.98 22.28 -12.70
C PRO A 626 -16.18 23.81 -12.59
N ALA A 627 -17.41 24.31 -12.76
CA ALA A 627 -17.72 25.73 -12.63
C ALA A 627 -17.62 26.24 -11.18
N THR A 628 -17.67 25.36 -10.20
CA THR A 628 -17.52 25.72 -8.77
C THR A 628 -16.05 25.81 -8.33
N ILE A 629 -15.09 25.41 -9.20
CA ILE A 629 -13.68 25.42 -8.84
C ILE A 629 -13.18 26.85 -8.69
N ARG A 630 -12.64 27.13 -7.50
CA ARG A 630 -12.05 28.41 -7.14
C ARG A 630 -10.70 28.21 -6.45
N MET A 631 -9.86 29.22 -6.50
CA MET A 631 -8.57 29.21 -5.82
C MET A 631 -8.72 29.68 -4.37
N ILE A 632 -8.09 28.98 -3.44
CA ILE A 632 -7.84 29.45 -2.09
C ILE A 632 -6.34 29.51 -1.85
N GLY A 633 -5.86 30.55 -1.15
CA GLY A 633 -4.43 30.75 -0.95
C GLY A 633 -4.04 32.21 -0.92
N TRP A 634 -2.79 32.48 -1.24
CA TRP A 634 -2.22 33.82 -1.20
C TRP A 634 -2.70 34.71 -2.35
N PRO A 635 -2.96 35.99 -2.13
CA PRO A 635 -3.37 36.92 -3.20
C PRO A 635 -2.36 36.96 -4.33
N GLY A 636 -2.83 36.89 -5.56
CA GLY A 636 -2.01 36.94 -6.77
C GLY A 636 -1.28 35.63 -7.12
N ALA A 637 -1.42 34.59 -6.31
CA ALA A 637 -0.90 33.26 -6.63
C ALA A 637 -1.68 32.61 -7.78
N SER A 638 -1.01 31.75 -8.54
CA SER A 638 -1.60 30.93 -9.59
C SER A 638 -1.26 29.48 -9.38
N TYR A 639 -2.10 28.57 -9.91
CA TYR A 639 -1.91 27.15 -9.85
C TYR A 639 -2.16 26.52 -11.23
N ASP A 640 -1.21 25.71 -11.67
CA ASP A 640 -1.35 24.94 -12.91
C ASP A 640 -2.08 23.63 -12.60
N ARG A 641 -3.37 23.57 -12.95
CA ARG A 641 -4.24 22.43 -12.68
C ARG A 641 -4.17 21.41 -13.81
N TYR A 642 -3.81 20.17 -13.48
CA TYR A 642 -4.00 19.04 -14.39
C TYR A 642 -5.46 18.56 -14.35
N ASP A 643 -6.01 18.25 -15.51
CA ASP A 643 -7.32 17.60 -15.65
C ASP A 643 -7.37 16.74 -16.92
N ASP A 644 -8.17 15.67 -16.89
CA ASP A 644 -8.42 14.77 -18.02
C ASP A 644 -9.80 14.11 -17.87
N ASP A 645 -10.12 13.14 -18.73
CA ASP A 645 -11.39 12.41 -18.67
C ASP A 645 -11.51 11.48 -17.45
N GLY A 646 -10.40 11.18 -16.78
CA GLY A 646 -10.34 10.30 -15.61
C GLY A 646 -10.60 8.81 -15.90
N VAL A 647 -10.71 8.41 -17.15
CA VAL A 647 -11.11 7.06 -17.58
C VAL A 647 -10.08 6.42 -18.50
N THR A 648 -9.50 7.20 -19.42
CA THR A 648 -8.50 6.70 -20.38
C THR A 648 -7.09 7.08 -19.96
N PHE A 649 -6.09 6.28 -20.33
CA PHE A 649 -4.71 6.64 -20.05
C PHE A 649 -4.34 7.94 -20.80
N PRO A 650 -3.57 8.86 -20.14
CA PRO A 650 -3.07 10.04 -20.83
C PRO A 650 -2.24 9.65 -22.05
N ALA A 651 -2.28 10.44 -23.10
CA ALA A 651 -1.38 10.26 -24.24
C ALA A 651 0.09 10.35 -23.77
N GLU A 652 0.95 9.49 -24.32
CA GLU A 652 2.38 9.47 -24.02
C GLU A 652 3.08 10.76 -24.45
#